data_4a57ddc070f4602f9b5f9fea86f05790
#
_entry.id   4a57ddc070f4602f9b5f9fea86f05790
#
_cell.length_a   1.000
_cell.length_b   1.000
_cell.length_c   1.000
_cell.angle_alpha   90.00
_cell.angle_beta   90.00
_cell.angle_gamma   90.00
#
_symmetry.space_group_name_H-M   'P 1'
#
loop_
_entity.id
_entity.type
_entity.pdbx_description
1 polymer ?
#
loop_
_entity_poly.entity_id
_entity_poly.type
_entity_poly.pdbx_seq_one_letter_code
_entity_poly.pdbx_strand_id
1 'polypeptide(L)'
;MRLTVKPLKQKDAGRGLAAIDRQAMADMELENGDYIVVEGEGGRTVARVWPGYPEDQGKDIIRIDGQLRKETGTGIDDAVSVEKADVKPATKLTVALPQNLRVRGNVAPMIRQNLSGQAVTEGQTVPISFGLGPLSSMSGQKIPLKIASTDPSGTVVITDTTEIEISERPAEQLADSTEDHDAPDITYEDIGGLDDELEQVREMIELPMRHPELFQQLGIEPPKGVLLHGPPGTGKTLMARAVANEIDAYFTDISGPEIMSKYYGESEDQLREIFDEATENAPAVVFIDEIDSIAPKRGETSGDVERRVVAQLLSLMDGLEERGQVIVIGATNRVDALDPALRRGGRFDREIEVGVPDKEGRKEILQVHTRGMPLAEGIDLDQYAENTHGFVGADIEQLAKEGAMNALRRIRPELNLDEDEIDAETLERLQVTENDFKEALKGIEPSALREVFVEVPDITWEDVGGLEGTKERLRETIQWPLEYPEVFEQMDMQAAKGVLMYGPPGTGKTLLAKAIANESQSNFISIKGPELLNKYVGESEKGIREVFEKARSNAPTVVFFDEIDSIAGERGQRTGDSGVSERMVSQLLTELDGLEELEDVVVIATTNRPDLIDKALLRPGRLDRHVHVPVPDEEGRRKIFEVHTRNKPLAEGVDLDYLARKTEGYVGADIEALCREASMMASREFINSVTPEEVDDSVGNVRVTPEHFEKALEEVSPSVDADVRERYEEIESKFDKADPSPADDTQVGRTFQ
;
A
#
# COMPACT_ATOMS: atom_id res chain seq x y z
N MET A 1 -36.78 -17.42 -5.21
CA MET A 1 -35.65 -18.34 -5.08
C MET A 1 -34.87 -17.97 -3.82
N ARG A 2 -34.24 -18.91 -3.10
CA ARG A 2 -33.37 -18.58 -1.97
C ARG A 2 -31.91 -18.55 -2.44
N LEU A 3 -31.20 -17.46 -2.15
CA LEU A 3 -29.80 -17.27 -2.52
C LEU A 3 -29.00 -16.82 -1.29
N THR A 4 -27.70 -17.15 -1.27
CA THR A 4 -26.79 -16.75 -0.20
C THR A 4 -26.18 -15.38 -0.52
N VAL A 5 -26.21 -14.46 0.44
CA VAL A 5 -25.68 -13.10 0.29
C VAL A 5 -24.16 -13.11 0.36
N LYS A 6 -23.51 -12.42 -0.58
CA LYS A 6 -22.08 -12.12 -0.57
C LYS A 6 -21.86 -10.62 -0.87
N PRO A 7 -20.73 -10.03 -0.49
CA PRO A 7 -20.44 -8.64 -0.79
C PRO A 7 -20.28 -8.40 -2.30
N LEU A 8 -20.73 -7.26 -2.77
CA LEU A 8 -20.51 -6.80 -4.14
C LEU A 8 -19.06 -6.33 -4.27
N LYS A 9 -18.44 -6.45 -5.45
CA LYS A 9 -17.09 -5.92 -5.64
C LYS A 9 -17.09 -4.38 -5.61
N GLN A 10 -16.01 -3.79 -5.11
CA GLN A 10 -15.87 -2.34 -4.86
C GLN A 10 -16.27 -1.48 -6.06
N LYS A 11 -15.90 -1.89 -7.28
CA LYS A 11 -16.19 -1.18 -8.53
C LYS A 11 -17.68 -1.08 -8.87
N ASP A 12 -18.50 -1.99 -8.36
CA ASP A 12 -19.93 -2.12 -8.70
C ASP A 12 -20.85 -1.65 -7.55
N ALA A 13 -20.31 -1.39 -6.35
CA ALA A 13 -21.04 -0.98 -5.16
C ALA A 13 -21.61 0.46 -5.28
N GLY A 14 -22.68 0.75 -4.53
CA GLY A 14 -23.33 2.08 -4.49
C GLY A 14 -24.21 2.40 -5.69
N ARG A 15 -24.53 1.40 -6.54
CA ARG A 15 -25.36 1.57 -7.75
C ARG A 15 -26.71 0.88 -7.67
N GLY A 16 -27.10 0.34 -6.52
CA GLY A 16 -28.33 -0.44 -6.36
C GLY A 16 -28.35 -1.72 -7.22
N LEU A 17 -27.20 -2.34 -7.40
CA LEU A 17 -27.03 -3.54 -8.23
C LEU A 17 -27.08 -4.80 -7.37
N ALA A 18 -27.63 -5.87 -7.94
CA ALA A 18 -27.55 -7.23 -7.42
C ALA A 18 -26.93 -8.14 -8.47
N ALA A 19 -25.73 -8.64 -8.20
CA ALA A 19 -25.07 -9.57 -9.11
C ALA A 19 -25.51 -11.01 -8.78
N ILE A 20 -26.10 -11.70 -9.75
CA ILE A 20 -26.67 -13.04 -9.57
C ILE A 20 -26.05 -13.97 -10.59
N ASP A 21 -25.78 -15.23 -10.19
CA ASP A 21 -25.30 -16.27 -11.10
C ASP A 21 -26.23 -16.46 -12.30
N ARG A 22 -25.64 -16.67 -13.46
CA ARG A 22 -26.37 -16.82 -14.74
C ARG A 22 -27.36 -17.97 -14.75
N GLN A 23 -27.07 -19.04 -14.01
CA GLN A 23 -27.99 -20.18 -13.92
C GLN A 23 -29.21 -19.82 -13.06
N ALA A 24 -29.00 -19.18 -11.91
CA ALA A 24 -30.08 -18.66 -11.07
C ALA A 24 -30.92 -17.59 -11.78
N MET A 25 -30.27 -16.72 -12.60
CA MET A 25 -31.02 -15.77 -13.47
C MET A 25 -31.92 -16.50 -14.47
N ALA A 26 -31.41 -17.56 -15.12
CA ALA A 26 -32.20 -18.34 -16.08
C ALA A 26 -33.36 -19.08 -15.41
N ASP A 27 -33.18 -19.64 -14.23
CA ASP A 27 -34.22 -20.35 -13.48
C ASP A 27 -35.34 -19.40 -12.99
N MET A 28 -35.04 -18.12 -12.80
CA MET A 28 -35.99 -17.07 -12.44
C MET A 28 -36.53 -16.26 -13.62
N GLU A 29 -36.18 -16.61 -14.86
CA GLU A 29 -36.52 -15.89 -16.08
C GLU A 29 -36.11 -14.40 -16.04
N LEU A 30 -34.89 -14.12 -15.51
CA LEU A 30 -34.34 -12.79 -15.39
C LEU A 30 -33.37 -12.49 -16.53
N GLU A 31 -33.46 -11.26 -17.07
CA GLU A 31 -32.52 -10.71 -18.02
C GLU A 31 -31.65 -9.64 -17.35
N ASN A 32 -30.47 -9.38 -17.95
CA ASN A 32 -29.60 -8.32 -17.46
C ASN A 32 -30.30 -6.95 -17.53
N GLY A 33 -30.40 -6.29 -16.38
CA GLY A 33 -31.07 -5.01 -16.23
C GLY A 33 -32.52 -5.10 -15.71
N ASP A 34 -33.07 -6.30 -15.55
CA ASP A 34 -34.33 -6.54 -14.83
C ASP A 34 -34.21 -6.10 -13.35
N TYR A 35 -35.35 -5.96 -12.71
CA TYR A 35 -35.41 -5.64 -11.29
C TYR A 35 -35.90 -6.84 -10.48
N ILE A 36 -35.37 -6.98 -9.28
CA ILE A 36 -35.75 -8.02 -8.31
C ILE A 36 -36.09 -7.40 -6.97
N VAL A 37 -37.00 -8.04 -6.26
CA VAL A 37 -37.21 -7.82 -4.83
C VAL A 37 -36.29 -8.77 -4.10
N VAL A 38 -35.45 -8.24 -3.21
CA VAL A 38 -34.65 -9.01 -2.25
C VAL A 38 -35.31 -8.86 -0.89
N GLU A 39 -35.71 -9.96 -0.28
CA GLU A 39 -36.39 -9.99 1.02
C GLU A 39 -35.54 -10.80 2.01
N GLY A 40 -35.14 -10.13 3.09
CA GLY A 40 -34.44 -10.70 4.23
C GLY A 40 -35.30 -10.72 5.50
N GLU A 41 -34.69 -11.02 6.63
CA GLU A 41 -35.41 -11.10 7.93
C GLU A 41 -35.85 -9.71 8.44
N GLY A 42 -35.10 -8.64 8.14
CA GLY A 42 -35.36 -7.30 8.63
C GLY A 42 -36.17 -6.43 7.68
N GLY A 43 -36.29 -6.79 6.39
CA GLY A 43 -36.97 -5.96 5.41
C GLY A 43 -36.88 -6.46 3.98
N ARG A 44 -37.31 -5.60 3.06
CA ARG A 44 -37.27 -5.89 1.64
C ARG A 44 -36.81 -4.67 0.87
N THR A 45 -36.00 -4.88 -0.17
CA THR A 45 -35.54 -3.83 -1.08
C THR A 45 -35.62 -4.26 -2.54
N VAL A 46 -35.45 -3.32 -3.45
CA VAL A 46 -35.44 -3.60 -4.89
C VAL A 46 -34.06 -3.26 -5.45
N ALA A 47 -33.48 -4.22 -6.18
CA ALA A 47 -32.17 -4.07 -6.81
C ALA A 47 -32.26 -4.37 -8.31
N ARG A 48 -31.35 -3.80 -9.08
CA ARG A 48 -31.20 -4.08 -10.50
C ARG A 48 -30.28 -5.28 -10.72
N VAL A 49 -30.72 -6.23 -11.54
CA VAL A 49 -29.99 -7.45 -11.82
C VAL A 49 -28.79 -7.21 -12.71
N TRP A 50 -27.65 -7.75 -12.31
CA TRP A 50 -26.42 -7.82 -13.05
C TRP A 50 -25.88 -9.24 -13.08
N PRO A 51 -25.21 -9.71 -14.16
CA PRO A 51 -24.62 -11.03 -14.20
C PRO A 51 -23.54 -11.18 -13.10
N GLY A 52 -23.60 -12.27 -12.35
CA GLY A 52 -22.60 -12.62 -11.34
C GLY A 52 -21.20 -12.82 -11.91
N TYR A 53 -20.21 -12.81 -11.03
CA TYR A 53 -18.81 -12.98 -11.40
C TYR A 53 -18.50 -14.44 -11.78
N PRO A 54 -17.43 -14.69 -12.55
CA PRO A 54 -17.08 -16.05 -12.97
C PRO A 54 -16.90 -17.06 -11.83
N GLU A 55 -16.41 -16.60 -10.68
CA GLU A 55 -16.22 -17.39 -9.48
C GLU A 55 -17.52 -17.83 -8.79
N ASP A 56 -18.63 -17.17 -9.06
CA ASP A 56 -19.93 -17.44 -8.43
C ASP A 56 -20.77 -18.46 -9.20
N GLN A 57 -20.28 -18.94 -10.33
CA GLN A 57 -21.05 -19.77 -11.23
C GLN A 57 -21.50 -21.10 -10.57
N GLY A 58 -22.82 -21.32 -10.48
CA GLY A 58 -23.41 -22.53 -9.92
C GLY A 58 -23.41 -22.62 -8.40
N LYS A 59 -23.23 -21.49 -7.68
CA LYS A 59 -23.16 -21.47 -6.21
C LYS A 59 -24.41 -20.94 -5.49
N ASP A 60 -25.48 -20.63 -6.20
CA ASP A 60 -26.72 -20.03 -5.64
C ASP A 60 -26.44 -18.76 -4.79
N ILE A 61 -25.57 -17.87 -5.32
CA ILE A 61 -25.12 -16.66 -4.66
C ILE A 61 -25.78 -15.42 -5.26
N ILE A 62 -26.13 -14.46 -4.42
CA ILE A 62 -26.46 -13.09 -4.77
C ILE A 62 -25.44 -12.15 -4.11
N ARG A 63 -24.84 -11.25 -4.89
CA ARG A 63 -23.99 -10.22 -4.33
C ARG A 63 -24.71 -8.89 -4.31
N ILE A 64 -24.79 -8.28 -3.14
CA ILE A 64 -25.41 -6.98 -2.88
C ILE A 64 -24.48 -6.15 -1.99
N ASP A 65 -24.57 -4.82 -2.12
CA ASP A 65 -23.76 -3.90 -1.33
C ASP A 65 -24.29 -3.72 0.11
N GLY A 66 -23.52 -3.09 0.99
CA GLY A 66 -23.85 -2.89 2.39
C GLY A 66 -25.17 -2.13 2.59
N GLN A 67 -25.51 -1.18 1.69
CA GLN A 67 -26.76 -0.46 1.77
C GLN A 67 -27.98 -1.39 1.57
N LEU A 68 -27.93 -2.22 0.52
CA LEU A 68 -28.99 -3.19 0.25
C LEU A 68 -29.08 -4.25 1.36
N ARG A 69 -27.94 -4.66 1.95
CA ARG A 69 -27.93 -5.54 3.12
C ARG A 69 -28.60 -4.90 4.33
N LYS A 70 -28.30 -3.65 4.63
CA LYS A 70 -28.94 -2.89 5.72
C LYS A 70 -30.45 -2.76 5.53
N GLU A 71 -30.92 -2.47 4.31
CA GLU A 71 -32.34 -2.36 3.97
C GLU A 71 -33.09 -3.71 4.09
N THR A 72 -32.41 -4.83 3.87
CA THR A 72 -32.96 -6.19 4.01
C THR A 72 -32.77 -6.78 5.39
N GLY A 73 -31.95 -6.14 6.25
CA GLY A 73 -31.59 -6.66 7.56
C GLY A 73 -30.84 -7.99 7.47
N THR A 74 -29.99 -8.14 6.44
CA THR A 74 -29.21 -9.36 6.19
C THR A 74 -27.72 -9.10 6.25
N GLY A 75 -26.97 -10.06 6.79
CA GLY A 75 -25.52 -10.09 6.73
C GLY A 75 -24.99 -10.86 5.54
N ILE A 76 -23.67 -10.92 5.47
CA ILE A 76 -22.96 -11.78 4.53
C ILE A 76 -23.16 -13.23 4.97
N ASP A 77 -23.34 -14.13 4.01
CA ASP A 77 -23.66 -15.55 4.17
C ASP A 77 -25.11 -15.87 4.64
N ASP A 78 -25.93 -14.87 4.88
CA ASP A 78 -27.36 -15.07 5.14
C ASP A 78 -28.11 -15.47 3.86
N ALA A 79 -29.24 -16.14 4.04
CA ALA A 79 -30.09 -16.56 2.95
C ALA A 79 -31.26 -15.58 2.74
N VAL A 80 -31.32 -14.99 1.55
CA VAL A 80 -32.40 -14.09 1.14
C VAL A 80 -33.37 -14.74 0.16
N SER A 81 -34.63 -14.31 0.17
CA SER A 81 -35.61 -14.64 -0.85
C SER A 81 -35.56 -13.63 -1.99
N VAL A 82 -35.45 -14.10 -3.23
CA VAL A 82 -35.36 -13.27 -4.43
C VAL A 82 -36.52 -13.59 -5.36
N GLU A 83 -37.23 -12.53 -5.80
CA GLU A 83 -38.34 -12.62 -6.73
C GLU A 83 -38.22 -11.53 -7.81
N LYS A 84 -38.72 -11.80 -9.01
CA LYS A 84 -38.76 -10.77 -10.08
C LYS A 84 -39.69 -9.63 -9.70
N ALA A 85 -39.22 -8.39 -9.81
CA ALA A 85 -40.00 -7.20 -9.51
C ALA A 85 -40.68 -6.63 -10.77
N ASP A 86 -41.96 -6.30 -10.68
CA ASP A 86 -42.66 -5.53 -11.73
C ASP A 86 -42.63 -4.04 -11.34
N VAL A 87 -41.57 -3.34 -11.74
CA VAL A 87 -41.32 -1.95 -11.38
C VAL A 87 -41.69 -1.03 -12.53
N LYS A 88 -42.44 0.02 -12.25
CA LYS A 88 -42.91 0.99 -13.27
C LYS A 88 -41.93 2.17 -13.37
N PRO A 89 -41.72 2.74 -14.56
CA PRO A 89 -40.95 3.97 -14.68
C PRO A 89 -41.63 5.13 -13.95
N ALA A 90 -40.85 5.93 -13.23
CA ALA A 90 -41.31 7.13 -12.58
C ALA A 90 -41.65 8.21 -13.60
N THR A 91 -42.85 8.80 -13.52
CA THR A 91 -43.19 10.02 -14.25
C THR A 91 -42.65 11.24 -13.50
N LYS A 92 -42.76 11.24 -12.18
CA LYS A 92 -42.32 12.34 -11.32
C LYS A 92 -41.72 11.80 -10.01
N LEU A 93 -40.69 12.47 -9.55
CA LEU A 93 -40.01 12.19 -8.29
C LEU A 93 -39.83 13.48 -7.50
N THR A 94 -40.27 13.51 -6.24
CA THR A 94 -40.02 14.64 -5.35
C THR A 94 -38.95 14.24 -4.36
N VAL A 95 -37.84 15.01 -4.32
CA VAL A 95 -36.70 14.76 -3.43
C VAL A 95 -36.53 15.89 -2.43
N ALA A 96 -36.15 15.56 -1.19
CA ALA A 96 -35.87 16.55 -0.16
C ALA A 96 -34.35 16.57 0.10
N LEU A 97 -33.81 17.80 0.17
CA LEU A 97 -32.40 18.08 0.45
C LEU A 97 -32.17 18.34 1.94
N PRO A 98 -30.96 18.07 2.51
CA PRO A 98 -30.61 18.52 3.85
C PRO A 98 -30.61 20.03 4.03
N GLN A 99 -30.89 20.51 5.25
CA GLN A 99 -31.04 21.96 5.56
C GLN A 99 -29.75 22.77 5.32
N ASN A 100 -28.60 22.14 5.47
CA ASN A 100 -27.27 22.76 5.31
C ASN A 100 -26.86 22.92 3.83
N LEU A 101 -27.57 22.30 2.90
CA LEU A 101 -27.29 22.35 1.46
C LEU A 101 -28.11 23.46 0.78
N ARG A 102 -27.50 24.62 0.53
CA ARG A 102 -28.10 25.69 -0.26
C ARG A 102 -27.57 25.59 -1.70
N VAL A 103 -28.35 24.98 -2.56
CA VAL A 103 -28.06 24.93 -3.99
C VAL A 103 -28.98 25.89 -4.70
N ARG A 104 -28.44 26.87 -5.43
CA ARG A 104 -29.18 27.70 -6.35
C ARG A 104 -28.96 27.19 -7.75
N GLY A 105 -30.03 26.97 -8.49
CA GLY A 105 -30.00 26.46 -9.85
C GLY A 105 -30.82 25.18 -10.02
N ASN A 106 -30.95 24.70 -11.24
CA ASN A 106 -31.68 23.48 -11.53
C ASN A 106 -30.77 22.26 -11.37
N VAL A 107 -30.71 21.67 -10.15
CA VAL A 107 -29.95 20.43 -9.88
C VAL A 107 -30.70 19.16 -10.30
N ALA A 108 -31.93 19.27 -10.77
CA ALA A 108 -32.75 18.15 -11.22
C ALA A 108 -32.05 17.26 -12.30
N PRO A 109 -31.35 17.83 -13.31
CA PRO A 109 -30.62 17.02 -14.30
C PRO A 109 -29.51 16.17 -13.65
N MET A 110 -28.78 16.74 -12.73
CA MET A 110 -27.68 16.07 -12.02
C MET A 110 -28.19 14.95 -11.12
N ILE A 111 -29.23 15.19 -10.34
CA ILE A 111 -29.90 14.17 -9.53
C ILE A 111 -30.43 13.05 -10.44
N ARG A 112 -31.03 13.40 -11.57
CA ARG A 112 -31.54 12.44 -12.55
C ARG A 112 -30.40 11.55 -13.08
N GLN A 113 -29.27 12.13 -13.45
CA GLN A 113 -28.13 11.41 -13.99
C GLN A 113 -27.54 10.42 -12.94
N ASN A 114 -27.42 10.84 -11.68
CA ASN A 114 -26.92 9.97 -10.61
C ASN A 114 -27.88 8.83 -10.26
N LEU A 115 -29.19 9.06 -10.36
CA LEU A 115 -30.22 8.08 -10.01
C LEU A 115 -30.79 7.32 -11.23
N SER A 116 -30.34 7.62 -12.44
CA SER A 116 -30.85 6.98 -13.67
C SER A 116 -30.64 5.47 -13.63
N GLY A 117 -31.73 4.73 -13.83
CA GLY A 117 -31.73 3.26 -13.78
C GLY A 117 -31.75 2.67 -12.38
N GLN A 118 -31.86 3.46 -11.32
CA GLN A 118 -32.07 2.96 -9.96
C GLN A 118 -33.57 2.85 -9.65
N ALA A 119 -33.92 1.83 -8.87
CA ALA A 119 -35.25 1.70 -8.29
C ALA A 119 -35.26 2.43 -6.94
N VAL A 120 -36.26 3.27 -6.70
CA VAL A 120 -36.41 4.01 -5.45
C VAL A 120 -37.83 3.87 -4.92
N THR A 121 -37.96 3.95 -3.60
CA THR A 121 -39.26 3.85 -2.90
C THR A 121 -39.53 5.12 -2.11
N GLU A 122 -40.78 5.48 -1.98
CA GLU A 122 -41.20 6.61 -1.14
C GLU A 122 -40.76 6.43 0.30
N GLY A 123 -40.14 7.45 0.90
CA GLY A 123 -39.57 7.45 2.24
C GLY A 123 -38.09 6.98 2.31
N GLN A 124 -37.56 6.39 1.25
CA GLN A 124 -36.18 5.92 1.19
C GLN A 124 -35.19 7.09 1.21
N THR A 125 -34.05 6.93 1.88
CA THR A 125 -32.92 7.84 1.80
C THR A 125 -31.88 7.25 0.86
N VAL A 126 -31.57 7.98 -0.21
CA VAL A 126 -30.59 7.57 -1.23
C VAL A 126 -29.38 8.48 -1.14
N PRO A 127 -28.18 7.94 -0.82
CA PRO A 127 -26.97 8.75 -0.82
C PRO A 127 -26.52 9.03 -2.25
N ILE A 128 -26.36 10.31 -2.59
CA ILE A 128 -25.81 10.71 -3.88
C ILE A 128 -24.52 11.50 -3.70
N SER A 129 -23.57 11.26 -4.61
CA SER A 129 -22.33 12.03 -4.66
C SER A 129 -22.55 13.27 -5.52
N PHE A 130 -22.60 14.45 -4.92
CA PHE A 130 -22.52 15.69 -5.66
C PHE A 130 -21.05 16.02 -5.89
N GLY A 131 -20.63 16.13 -7.13
CA GLY A 131 -19.34 16.71 -7.50
C GLY A 131 -19.31 18.23 -7.23
N LEU A 132 -19.68 18.63 -6.03
CA LEU A 132 -19.69 20.03 -5.61
C LEU A 132 -18.28 20.41 -5.12
N GLY A 133 -17.66 21.30 -5.88
CA GLY A 133 -16.38 21.98 -5.68
C GLY A 133 -15.86 22.26 -4.27
N PRO A 134 -14.96 23.22 -4.06
CA PRO A 134 -13.97 23.31 -2.98
C PRO A 134 -14.49 23.37 -1.54
N LEU A 135 -15.79 23.25 -1.28
CA LEU A 135 -16.37 23.17 0.05
C LEU A 135 -16.52 21.74 0.60
N SER A 136 -16.28 20.71 -0.20
CA SER A 136 -16.18 19.32 0.29
C SER A 136 -14.74 18.97 0.63
N SER A 137 -14.11 19.70 1.52
CA SER A 137 -12.82 19.36 2.15
C SER A 137 -12.95 18.20 3.17
N MET A 138 -14.05 17.48 3.13
CA MET A 138 -14.28 16.27 3.91
C MET A 138 -14.58 15.14 2.93
N SER A 139 -13.73 14.14 2.95
CA SER A 139 -13.81 12.83 2.29
C SER A 139 -15.22 12.46 1.81
N GLY A 140 -15.40 12.30 0.50
CA GLY A 140 -16.47 11.55 -0.16
C GLY A 140 -17.87 11.55 0.47
N GLN A 141 -18.30 12.62 1.15
CA GLN A 141 -19.58 12.65 1.83
C GLN A 141 -20.70 12.51 0.80
N LYS A 142 -21.28 11.32 0.79
CA LYS A 142 -22.56 11.07 0.13
C LYS A 142 -23.60 11.96 0.79
N ILE A 143 -24.28 12.79 0.02
CA ILE A 143 -25.36 13.62 0.54
C ILE A 143 -26.63 12.78 0.57
N PRO A 144 -27.25 12.54 1.74
CA PRO A 144 -28.48 11.78 1.84
C PRO A 144 -29.65 12.57 1.24
N LEU A 145 -30.22 12.07 0.14
CA LEU A 145 -31.46 12.59 -0.44
C LEU A 145 -32.62 11.74 0.05
N LYS A 146 -33.64 12.37 0.66
CA LYS A 146 -34.85 11.67 1.01
C LYS A 146 -35.88 11.73 -0.12
N ILE A 147 -36.41 10.59 -0.53
CA ILE A 147 -37.47 10.47 -1.50
C ILE A 147 -38.81 10.86 -0.81
N ALA A 148 -39.29 12.04 -1.09
CA ALA A 148 -40.51 12.56 -0.44
C ALA A 148 -41.78 11.97 -1.04
N SER A 149 -41.83 11.76 -2.35
CA SER A 149 -42.95 11.12 -3.05
C SER A 149 -42.56 10.63 -4.43
N THR A 150 -43.28 9.61 -4.91
CA THR A 150 -43.11 9.02 -6.25
C THR A 150 -44.43 9.01 -7.01
N ASP A 151 -44.38 9.17 -8.33
CA ASP A 151 -45.56 9.01 -9.21
C ASP A 151 -45.18 8.04 -10.37
N PRO A 152 -45.81 6.85 -10.43
CA PRO A 152 -46.83 6.30 -9.52
C PRO A 152 -46.29 6.03 -8.10
N SER A 153 -47.16 6.05 -7.10
CA SER A 153 -46.77 5.79 -5.70
C SER A 153 -46.22 4.37 -5.50
N GLY A 154 -45.19 4.23 -4.66
CA GLY A 154 -44.54 2.98 -4.36
C GLY A 154 -43.13 2.90 -4.94
N THR A 155 -42.64 1.70 -5.25
CA THR A 155 -41.30 1.52 -5.85
C THR A 155 -41.36 1.80 -7.34
N VAL A 156 -40.50 2.73 -7.82
CA VAL A 156 -40.44 3.18 -9.19
C VAL A 156 -38.99 3.20 -9.69
N VAL A 157 -38.81 3.08 -11.00
CA VAL A 157 -37.47 3.22 -11.63
C VAL A 157 -37.31 4.63 -12.20
N ILE A 158 -36.18 5.25 -11.90
CA ILE A 158 -35.84 6.55 -12.44
C ILE A 158 -35.28 6.38 -13.86
N THR A 159 -35.86 7.15 -14.80
CA THR A 159 -35.46 7.14 -16.22
C THR A 159 -35.05 8.55 -16.65
N ASP A 160 -34.46 8.65 -17.83
CA ASP A 160 -34.06 9.94 -18.42
C ASP A 160 -35.26 10.90 -18.63
N THR A 161 -36.49 10.37 -18.65
CA THR A 161 -37.73 11.13 -18.80
C THR A 161 -38.41 11.49 -17.48
N THR A 162 -37.90 11.03 -16.34
CA THR A 162 -38.46 11.29 -15.01
C THR A 162 -38.31 12.77 -14.65
N GLU A 163 -39.39 13.42 -14.30
CA GLU A 163 -39.39 14.82 -13.82
C GLU A 163 -39.00 14.82 -12.32
N ILE A 164 -37.93 15.56 -11.96
CA ILE A 164 -37.46 15.65 -10.58
C ILE A 164 -37.84 17.02 -10.02
N GLU A 165 -38.60 17.03 -8.93
CA GLU A 165 -38.90 18.22 -8.14
C GLU A 165 -38.20 18.19 -6.80
N ILE A 166 -37.71 19.37 -6.36
CA ILE A 166 -37.10 19.52 -5.04
C ILE A 166 -38.16 19.98 -4.06
N SER A 167 -38.30 19.26 -2.95
CA SER A 167 -39.21 19.59 -1.88
C SER A 167 -38.81 20.91 -1.20
N GLU A 168 -39.80 21.77 -0.91
CA GLU A 168 -39.59 22.97 -0.08
C GLU A 168 -39.29 22.62 1.40
N ARG A 169 -39.61 21.39 1.83
CA ARG A 169 -39.33 20.90 3.19
C ARG A 169 -37.98 20.13 3.21
N PRO A 170 -37.10 20.49 4.16
CA PRO A 170 -35.83 19.75 4.33
C PRO A 170 -36.03 18.28 4.71
N ALA A 171 -35.03 17.45 4.41
CA ALA A 171 -35.07 16.01 4.68
C ALA A 171 -35.30 15.68 6.16
N GLU A 172 -34.74 16.46 7.08
CA GLU A 172 -34.86 16.29 8.54
C GLU A 172 -36.30 16.48 9.06
N GLN A 173 -37.12 17.24 8.35
CA GLN A 173 -38.54 17.45 8.72
C GLN A 173 -39.47 16.34 8.18
N LEU A 174 -38.98 15.46 7.37
CA LEU A 174 -39.70 14.33 6.80
C LEU A 174 -39.26 12.99 7.46
N ALA A 175 -38.33 13.02 8.40
CA ALA A 175 -37.91 11.86 9.16
C ALA A 175 -38.99 11.53 10.22
N ASP A 176 -39.59 10.36 10.14
CA ASP A 176 -40.18 9.71 11.31
C ASP A 176 -39.06 9.38 12.29
N SER A 177 -39.26 9.70 13.55
CA SER A 177 -38.30 9.49 14.63
C SER A 177 -38.00 7.99 14.86
N THR A 178 -37.13 7.45 14.05
CA THR A 178 -36.33 6.29 14.39
C THR A 178 -34.97 6.83 14.86
N GLU A 179 -34.62 6.52 16.07
CA GLU A 179 -33.37 6.89 16.72
C GLU A 179 -32.22 6.46 15.80
N ASP A 180 -31.51 7.47 15.22
CA ASP A 180 -30.24 7.22 14.57
C ASP A 180 -29.27 6.76 15.67
N HIS A 181 -28.99 5.46 15.71
CA HIS A 181 -27.79 5.00 16.34
C HIS A 181 -26.60 5.58 15.53
N ASP A 182 -25.64 6.19 16.21
CA ASP A 182 -24.39 6.71 15.63
C ASP A 182 -23.51 5.57 15.03
N ALA A 183 -24.09 4.71 14.18
CA ALA A 183 -23.36 3.70 13.45
C ALA A 183 -22.61 4.37 12.29
N PRO A 184 -21.31 4.11 12.13
CA PRO A 184 -20.54 4.68 11.05
C PRO A 184 -21.06 4.18 9.69
N ASP A 185 -21.25 5.09 8.72
CA ASP A 185 -21.74 4.79 7.35
C ASP A 185 -20.70 4.06 6.44
N ILE A 186 -19.71 3.39 7.00
CA ILE A 186 -18.64 2.68 6.29
C ILE A 186 -19.01 1.20 6.18
N THR A 187 -18.95 0.67 4.96
CA THR A 187 -19.23 -0.75 4.66
C THR A 187 -17.94 -1.46 4.20
N TYR A 188 -17.96 -2.79 4.11
CA TYR A 188 -16.81 -3.55 3.60
C TYR A 188 -16.42 -3.17 2.17
N GLU A 189 -17.39 -2.76 1.34
CA GLU A 189 -17.12 -2.30 -0.02
C GLU A 189 -16.40 -0.93 -0.08
N ASP A 190 -16.29 -0.22 1.03
CA ASP A 190 -15.52 1.01 1.14
C ASP A 190 -14.07 0.76 1.60
N ILE A 191 -13.70 -0.51 1.77
CA ILE A 191 -12.35 -0.98 2.08
C ILE A 191 -11.82 -1.74 0.86
N GLY A 192 -10.62 -1.42 0.40
CA GLY A 192 -9.94 -2.14 -0.67
C GLY A 192 -8.62 -2.72 -0.20
N GLY A 193 -8.22 -3.85 -0.77
CA GLY A 193 -6.93 -4.49 -0.57
C GLY A 193 -6.72 -5.12 0.79
N LEU A 194 -7.79 -5.51 1.48
CA LEU A 194 -7.76 -6.14 2.79
C LEU A 194 -8.78 -7.30 2.87
N ASP A 195 -8.97 -8.03 1.78
CA ASP A 195 -10.00 -9.07 1.70
C ASP A 195 -9.75 -10.21 2.70
N ASP A 196 -8.50 -10.66 2.83
CA ASP A 196 -8.11 -11.74 3.74
C ASP A 196 -8.21 -11.29 5.21
N GLU A 197 -7.80 -10.07 5.52
CA GLU A 197 -7.92 -9.49 6.86
C GLU A 197 -9.39 -9.26 7.24
N LEU A 198 -10.21 -8.82 6.29
CA LEU A 198 -11.66 -8.69 6.49
C LEU A 198 -12.32 -10.05 6.76
N GLU A 199 -11.92 -11.10 6.06
CA GLU A 199 -12.44 -12.45 6.32
C GLU A 199 -12.05 -12.94 7.73
N GLN A 200 -10.81 -12.72 8.16
CA GLN A 200 -10.37 -13.03 9.52
C GLN A 200 -11.16 -12.23 10.57
N VAL A 201 -11.37 -10.94 10.35
CA VAL A 201 -12.16 -10.09 11.25
C VAL A 201 -13.61 -10.56 11.32
N ARG A 202 -14.21 -10.96 10.20
CA ARG A 202 -15.56 -11.51 10.16
C ARG A 202 -15.68 -12.80 10.99
N GLU A 203 -14.75 -13.72 10.83
CA GLU A 203 -14.73 -14.96 11.60
C GLU A 203 -14.57 -14.71 13.11
N MET A 204 -13.74 -13.74 13.48
CA MET A 204 -13.37 -13.48 14.87
C MET A 204 -14.34 -12.54 15.60
N ILE A 205 -15.03 -11.64 14.88
CA ILE A 205 -15.88 -10.61 15.47
C ILE A 205 -17.34 -10.77 15.04
N GLU A 206 -17.61 -10.75 13.72
CA GLU A 206 -18.97 -10.75 13.19
C GLU A 206 -19.70 -12.07 13.54
N LEU A 207 -19.06 -13.20 13.25
CA LEU A 207 -19.67 -14.51 13.46
C LEU A 207 -20.02 -14.79 14.96
N PRO A 208 -19.14 -14.50 15.94
CA PRO A 208 -19.48 -14.65 17.35
C PRO A 208 -20.59 -13.70 17.83
N MET A 209 -20.65 -12.50 17.29
CA MET A 209 -21.63 -11.49 17.67
C MET A 209 -23.03 -11.82 17.12
N ARG A 210 -23.09 -12.33 15.87
CA ARG A 210 -24.35 -12.72 15.22
C ARG A 210 -24.85 -14.09 15.65
N HIS A 211 -23.95 -15.05 15.84
CA HIS A 211 -24.27 -16.46 16.08
C HIS A 211 -23.56 -17.03 17.33
N PRO A 212 -23.77 -16.45 18.52
CA PRO A 212 -23.12 -16.92 19.75
C PRO A 212 -23.47 -18.38 20.09
N GLU A 213 -24.64 -18.87 19.63
CA GLU A 213 -25.08 -20.25 19.83
C GLU A 213 -24.14 -21.29 19.18
N LEU A 214 -23.47 -20.96 18.06
CA LEU A 214 -22.51 -21.85 17.41
C LEU A 214 -21.30 -22.09 18.31
N PHE A 215 -20.79 -21.02 18.93
CA PHE A 215 -19.64 -21.08 19.84
C PHE A 215 -19.98 -21.86 21.12
N GLN A 216 -21.18 -21.63 21.68
CA GLN A 216 -21.68 -22.40 22.82
C GLN A 216 -21.80 -23.89 22.49
N GLN A 217 -22.32 -24.25 21.32
CA GLN A 217 -22.48 -25.65 20.91
C GLN A 217 -21.12 -26.35 20.70
N LEU A 218 -20.11 -25.62 20.23
CA LEU A 218 -18.76 -26.13 20.06
C LEU A 218 -17.95 -26.12 21.37
N GLY A 219 -18.43 -25.46 22.41
CA GLY A 219 -17.73 -25.30 23.68
C GLY A 219 -16.49 -24.43 23.60
N ILE A 220 -16.49 -23.48 22.66
CA ILE A 220 -15.41 -22.51 22.47
C ILE A 220 -15.87 -21.13 22.95
N GLU A 221 -15.01 -20.41 23.66
CA GLU A 221 -15.27 -19.02 24.02
C GLU A 221 -14.91 -18.11 22.85
N PRO A 222 -15.81 -17.17 22.46
CA PRO A 222 -15.48 -16.18 21.44
C PRO A 222 -14.36 -15.24 21.93
N PRO A 223 -13.53 -14.68 21.02
CA PRO A 223 -12.51 -13.73 21.39
C PRO A 223 -13.14 -12.47 22.01
N LYS A 224 -12.52 -11.94 23.06
CA LYS A 224 -12.98 -10.72 23.77
C LYS A 224 -12.34 -9.47 23.18
N GLY A 225 -11.18 -9.62 22.60
CA GLY A 225 -10.43 -8.53 21.99
C GLY A 225 -9.62 -8.97 20.79
N VAL A 226 -9.60 -8.13 19.78
CA VAL A 226 -8.81 -8.28 18.56
C VAL A 226 -7.85 -7.11 18.45
N LEU A 227 -6.58 -7.39 18.22
CA LEU A 227 -5.54 -6.39 18.03
C LEU A 227 -5.22 -6.26 16.53
N LEU A 228 -5.49 -5.09 15.97
CA LEU A 228 -5.07 -4.73 14.61
C LEU A 228 -3.70 -4.03 14.69
N HIS A 229 -2.71 -4.52 13.97
CA HIS A 229 -1.38 -3.91 13.95
C HIS A 229 -0.85 -3.77 12.53
N GLY A 230 0.08 -2.84 12.33
CA GLY A 230 0.69 -2.60 11.03
C GLY A 230 0.99 -1.12 10.80
N PRO A 231 1.56 -0.75 9.64
CA PRO A 231 1.94 0.63 9.31
C PRO A 231 0.79 1.63 9.45
N PRO A 232 1.08 2.92 9.74
CA PRO A 232 0.05 3.95 9.76
C PRO A 232 -0.58 4.13 8.37
N GLY A 233 -1.88 4.45 8.34
CA GLY A 233 -2.60 4.72 7.09
C GLY A 233 -3.03 3.48 6.29
N THR A 234 -2.89 2.26 6.83
CA THR A 234 -3.30 1.01 6.18
C THR A 234 -4.79 0.68 6.34
N GLY A 235 -5.57 1.49 7.07
CA GLY A 235 -7.02 1.33 7.16
C GLY A 235 -7.55 0.62 8.42
N LYS A 236 -6.74 0.42 9.47
CA LYS A 236 -7.13 -0.23 10.74
C LYS A 236 -8.40 0.36 11.36
N THR A 237 -8.51 1.67 11.45
CA THR A 237 -9.69 2.38 11.98
C THR A 237 -10.91 2.22 11.07
N LEU A 238 -10.70 2.24 9.74
CA LEU A 238 -11.78 2.00 8.77
C LEU A 238 -12.36 0.60 8.90
N MET A 239 -11.49 -0.41 9.07
CA MET A 239 -11.89 -1.80 9.26
C MET A 239 -12.76 -1.97 10.52
N ALA A 240 -12.36 -1.39 11.66
CA ALA A 240 -13.14 -1.47 12.88
C ALA A 240 -14.54 -0.84 12.74
N ARG A 241 -14.62 0.31 12.05
CA ARG A 241 -15.90 0.98 11.77
C ARG A 241 -16.80 0.19 10.83
N ALA A 242 -16.22 -0.40 9.78
CA ALA A 242 -16.99 -1.22 8.84
C ALA A 242 -17.58 -2.46 9.50
N VAL A 243 -16.79 -3.13 10.35
CA VAL A 243 -17.28 -4.29 11.13
C VAL A 243 -18.45 -3.89 12.04
N ALA A 244 -18.32 -2.80 12.78
CA ALA A 244 -19.37 -2.33 13.66
C ALA A 244 -20.66 -2.00 12.89
N ASN A 245 -20.55 -1.39 11.72
CA ASN A 245 -21.70 -1.10 10.86
C ASN A 245 -22.36 -2.37 10.30
N GLU A 246 -21.57 -3.37 9.87
CA GLU A 246 -22.10 -4.64 9.34
C GLU A 246 -22.86 -5.46 10.37
N ILE A 247 -22.51 -5.38 11.64
CA ILE A 247 -23.23 -6.08 12.74
C ILE A 247 -24.28 -5.21 13.42
N ASP A 248 -24.49 -3.97 12.92
CA ASP A 248 -25.40 -2.97 13.51
C ASP A 248 -25.12 -2.75 15.02
N ALA A 249 -23.83 -2.69 15.39
CA ALA A 249 -23.38 -2.51 16.75
C ALA A 249 -23.14 -1.04 17.08
N TYR A 250 -23.39 -0.69 18.35
CA TYR A 250 -22.95 0.60 18.89
C TYR A 250 -21.43 0.71 18.79
N PHE A 251 -20.93 1.79 18.23
CA PHE A 251 -19.49 2.03 18.03
C PHE A 251 -19.02 3.19 18.88
N THR A 252 -18.02 2.96 19.70
CA THR A 252 -17.33 4.00 20.45
C THR A 252 -15.83 3.93 20.19
N ASP A 253 -15.20 5.08 19.90
CA ASP A 253 -13.78 5.18 19.66
C ASP A 253 -13.05 5.92 20.77
N ILE A 254 -11.86 5.42 21.09
CA ILE A 254 -10.98 5.95 22.14
C ILE A 254 -9.63 6.24 21.49
N SER A 255 -9.19 7.48 21.53
CA SER A 255 -7.81 7.84 21.19
C SER A 255 -6.90 7.68 22.41
N GLY A 256 -5.88 6.84 22.28
CA GLY A 256 -4.93 6.60 23.37
C GLY A 256 -4.31 7.87 23.94
N PRO A 257 -3.77 8.80 23.12
CA PRO A 257 -3.23 10.07 23.57
C PRO A 257 -4.24 10.96 24.30
N GLU A 258 -5.52 10.93 23.95
CA GLU A 258 -6.56 11.72 24.63
C GLU A 258 -6.80 11.26 26.06
N ILE A 259 -6.84 9.95 26.28
CA ILE A 259 -6.95 9.37 27.63
C ILE A 259 -5.75 9.77 28.48
N MET A 260 -4.55 9.76 27.91
CA MET A 260 -3.33 10.06 28.66
C MET A 260 -3.09 11.55 28.89
N SER A 261 -3.74 12.46 28.14
CA SER A 261 -3.55 13.91 28.22
C SER A 261 -4.33 14.60 29.36
N LYS A 262 -5.28 13.91 30.01
CA LYS A 262 -6.16 14.46 31.02
C LYS A 262 -5.58 14.38 32.46
N TYR A 263 -6.14 15.20 33.38
CA TYR A 263 -5.67 15.33 34.73
C TYR A 263 -5.78 14.04 35.56
N TYR A 264 -5.00 13.99 36.64
CA TYR A 264 -4.85 12.89 37.59
C TYR A 264 -6.21 12.32 38.05
N GLY A 265 -6.51 11.05 37.72
CA GLY A 265 -7.72 10.34 38.14
C GLY A 265 -8.89 10.35 37.15
N GLU A 266 -8.92 11.29 36.19
CA GLU A 266 -10.00 11.39 35.18
C GLU A 266 -9.90 10.31 34.12
N SER A 267 -8.68 9.84 33.79
CA SER A 267 -8.44 8.82 32.75
C SER A 267 -9.01 7.43 33.08
N GLU A 268 -8.91 7.03 34.35
CA GLU A 268 -9.41 5.73 34.83
C GLU A 268 -10.94 5.72 34.85
N ASP A 269 -11.57 6.85 35.29
CA ASP A 269 -13.01 6.98 35.33
C ASP A 269 -13.62 7.07 33.94
N GLN A 270 -12.97 7.78 33.01
CA GLN A 270 -13.40 7.87 31.62
C GLN A 270 -13.39 6.51 30.92
N LEU A 271 -12.33 5.69 31.09
CA LEU A 271 -12.31 4.34 30.55
C LEU A 271 -13.49 3.51 31.07
N ARG A 272 -13.80 3.64 32.37
CA ARG A 272 -14.92 2.93 32.96
C ARG A 272 -16.25 3.38 32.38
N GLU A 273 -16.48 4.69 32.24
CA GLU A 273 -17.70 5.26 31.66
C GLU A 273 -17.93 4.74 30.24
N ILE A 274 -16.90 4.70 29.39
CA ILE A 274 -17.00 4.20 28.01
C ILE A 274 -17.36 2.71 27.97
N PHE A 275 -16.74 1.88 28.82
CA PHE A 275 -17.07 0.45 28.88
C PHE A 275 -18.46 0.18 29.46
N ASP A 276 -18.92 1.02 30.40
CA ASP A 276 -20.26 0.92 30.95
C ASP A 276 -21.30 1.36 29.90
N GLU A 277 -21.05 2.43 29.15
CA GLU A 277 -21.88 2.91 28.03
C GLU A 277 -21.96 1.85 26.90
N ALA A 278 -20.83 1.22 26.52
CA ALA A 278 -20.82 0.12 25.56
C ALA A 278 -21.63 -1.08 26.05
N THR A 279 -21.63 -1.34 27.35
CA THR A 279 -22.42 -2.43 27.95
C THR A 279 -23.93 -2.13 27.94
N GLU A 280 -24.30 -0.87 28.17
CA GLU A 280 -25.72 -0.42 28.14
C GLU A 280 -26.31 -0.45 26.72
N ASN A 281 -25.45 -0.24 25.69
CA ASN A 281 -25.83 -0.22 24.28
C ASN A 281 -25.42 -1.51 23.50
N ALA A 282 -25.25 -2.63 24.18
CA ALA A 282 -24.87 -3.88 23.51
C ALA A 282 -25.94 -4.35 22.49
N PRO A 283 -25.54 -4.85 21.30
CA PRO A 283 -24.19 -5.22 20.88
C PRO A 283 -23.31 -3.99 20.60
N ALA A 284 -22.04 -4.02 21.08
CA ALA A 284 -21.16 -2.86 21.00
C ALA A 284 -19.70 -3.22 20.64
N VAL A 285 -19.05 -2.33 19.90
CA VAL A 285 -17.62 -2.37 19.57
C VAL A 285 -16.91 -1.18 20.22
N VAL A 286 -15.97 -1.46 21.11
CA VAL A 286 -15.08 -0.46 21.68
C VAL A 286 -13.77 -0.46 20.88
N PHE A 287 -13.50 0.61 20.16
CA PHE A 287 -12.28 0.74 19.39
C PHE A 287 -11.26 1.61 20.15
N ILE A 288 -10.04 1.09 20.33
CA ILE A 288 -8.95 1.81 21.00
C ILE A 288 -7.83 2.05 20.00
N ASP A 289 -7.71 3.29 19.53
CA ASP A 289 -6.64 3.68 18.63
C ASP A 289 -5.37 4.03 19.40
N GLU A 290 -4.21 3.75 18.78
CA GLU A 290 -2.89 3.98 19.41
C GLU A 290 -2.80 3.39 20.82
N ILE A 291 -3.22 2.14 20.99
CA ILE A 291 -3.28 1.47 22.31
C ILE A 291 -1.91 1.38 22.99
N ASP A 292 -0.81 1.42 22.23
CA ASP A 292 0.56 1.47 22.73
C ASP A 292 0.86 2.76 23.50
N SER A 293 0.13 3.84 23.28
CA SER A 293 0.21 5.08 24.06
C SER A 293 -0.40 4.92 25.46
N ILE A 294 -1.44 4.07 25.60
CA ILE A 294 -2.09 3.77 26.89
C ILE A 294 -1.30 2.72 27.66
N ALA A 295 -0.81 1.69 26.97
CA ALA A 295 -0.23 0.51 27.58
C ALA A 295 1.16 0.15 27.02
N PRO A 296 2.15 1.03 27.17
CA PRO A 296 3.50 0.78 26.72
C PRO A 296 4.19 -0.31 27.57
N LYS A 297 5.21 -0.94 27.00
CA LYS A 297 6.00 -2.03 27.61
C LYS A 297 6.61 -1.63 28.94
N ARG A 298 6.56 -2.51 29.91
CA ARG A 298 7.15 -2.30 31.25
C ARG A 298 8.65 -2.06 31.13
N GLY A 299 9.11 -0.86 31.38
CA GLY A 299 10.50 -0.41 31.29
C GLY A 299 10.64 0.92 30.53
N GLU A 300 9.69 1.25 29.69
CA GLU A 300 9.58 2.57 29.04
C GLU A 300 8.71 3.55 29.83
N THR A 301 7.92 3.05 30.78
CA THR A 301 7.02 3.83 31.62
C THR A 301 7.71 4.36 32.86
N SER A 302 7.73 5.69 33.02
CA SER A 302 8.24 6.39 34.25
C SER A 302 7.14 6.90 35.15
N GLY A 303 5.83 6.76 34.81
CA GLY A 303 4.71 7.37 35.54
C GLY A 303 3.81 6.39 36.30
N ASP A 304 3.36 6.80 37.53
CA ASP A 304 2.38 6.03 38.32
C ASP A 304 0.98 6.09 37.70
N VAL A 305 0.67 7.07 36.86
CA VAL A 305 -0.62 7.24 36.15
C VAL A 305 -0.77 6.17 35.07
N GLU A 306 0.24 6.03 34.22
CA GLU A 306 0.25 5.05 33.13
C GLU A 306 0.01 3.63 33.66
N ARG A 307 0.67 3.26 34.75
CA ARG A 307 0.49 1.92 35.37
C ARG A 307 -0.92 1.67 35.86
N ARG A 308 -1.63 2.70 36.36
CA ARG A 308 -3.01 2.55 36.83
C ARG A 308 -3.99 2.47 35.70
N VAL A 309 -3.80 3.27 34.64
CA VAL A 309 -4.64 3.21 33.43
C VAL A 309 -4.53 1.82 32.77
N VAL A 310 -3.28 1.29 32.63
CA VAL A 310 -3.06 -0.08 32.16
C VAL A 310 -3.77 -1.11 33.06
N ALA A 311 -3.63 -1.00 34.37
CA ALA A 311 -4.29 -1.93 35.31
C ALA A 311 -5.82 -1.84 35.22
N GLN A 312 -6.35 -0.63 35.02
CA GLN A 312 -7.79 -0.43 34.84
C GLN A 312 -8.28 -1.06 33.53
N LEU A 313 -7.58 -0.83 32.40
CA LEU A 313 -7.90 -1.44 31.12
C LEU A 313 -7.89 -2.99 31.19
N LEU A 314 -6.84 -3.55 31.81
CA LEU A 314 -6.75 -5.00 32.03
C LEU A 314 -7.94 -5.53 32.84
N SER A 315 -8.35 -4.82 33.92
CA SER A 315 -9.49 -5.18 34.74
C SER A 315 -10.83 -5.08 34.01
N LEU A 316 -10.98 -4.08 33.14
CA LEU A 316 -12.19 -3.91 32.33
C LEU A 316 -12.30 -5.01 31.27
N MET A 317 -11.19 -5.39 30.64
CA MET A 317 -11.16 -6.51 29.69
C MET A 317 -11.43 -7.86 30.37
N ASP A 318 -10.85 -8.10 31.53
CA ASP A 318 -11.10 -9.33 32.29
C ASP A 318 -12.59 -9.43 32.75
N GLY A 319 -13.27 -8.28 32.90
CA GLY A 319 -14.70 -8.20 33.29
C GLY A 319 -15.70 -8.32 32.11
N LEU A 320 -15.25 -8.43 30.87
CA LEU A 320 -16.15 -8.51 29.70
C LEU A 320 -17.01 -9.77 29.66
N GLU A 321 -16.61 -10.85 30.35
CA GLU A 321 -17.43 -12.11 30.45
C GLU A 321 -18.81 -11.87 31.01
N GLU A 322 -18.98 -10.92 31.92
CA GLU A 322 -20.25 -10.60 32.60
C GLU A 322 -21.04 -9.50 31.87
N ARG A 323 -20.47 -8.87 30.84
CA ARG A 323 -20.99 -7.64 30.22
C ARG A 323 -21.72 -7.82 28.88
N GLY A 324 -22.01 -9.06 28.45
CA GLY A 324 -22.79 -9.32 27.25
C GLY A 324 -22.01 -9.23 25.96
N GLN A 325 -22.67 -8.81 24.86
CA GLN A 325 -22.10 -8.75 23.52
C GLN A 325 -21.27 -7.45 23.31
N VAL A 326 -20.13 -7.34 24.01
CA VAL A 326 -19.18 -6.23 23.84
C VAL A 326 -17.83 -6.81 23.41
N ILE A 327 -17.27 -6.30 22.31
CA ILE A 327 -15.94 -6.66 21.85
C ILE A 327 -15.04 -5.44 21.81
N VAL A 328 -13.75 -5.65 22.10
CA VAL A 328 -12.74 -4.57 22.06
C VAL A 328 -11.82 -4.78 20.86
N ILE A 329 -11.66 -3.78 20.05
CA ILE A 329 -10.70 -3.76 18.94
C ILE A 329 -9.60 -2.75 19.30
N GLY A 330 -8.37 -3.23 19.50
CA GLY A 330 -7.21 -2.36 19.69
C GLY A 330 -6.48 -2.15 18.38
N ALA A 331 -6.00 -0.93 18.11
CA ALA A 331 -5.14 -0.64 16.98
C ALA A 331 -3.79 -0.07 17.43
N THR A 332 -2.70 -0.52 16.81
CA THR A 332 -1.35 0.01 17.05
C THR A 332 -0.50 -0.04 15.79
N ASN A 333 0.39 0.92 15.66
CA ASN A 333 1.44 0.88 14.64
C ASN A 333 2.71 0.18 15.17
N ARG A 334 2.78 -0.12 16.48
CA ARG A 334 3.98 -0.62 17.16
C ARG A 334 3.63 -1.76 18.13
N VAL A 335 3.32 -2.91 17.57
CA VAL A 335 2.92 -4.09 18.37
C VAL A 335 3.96 -4.47 19.43
N ASP A 336 5.25 -4.27 19.15
CA ASP A 336 6.35 -4.57 20.07
C ASP A 336 6.48 -3.57 21.22
N ALA A 337 5.88 -2.39 21.12
CA ALA A 337 5.85 -1.41 22.19
C ALA A 337 4.74 -1.69 23.23
N LEU A 338 3.80 -2.59 22.93
CA LEU A 338 2.66 -2.93 23.77
C LEU A 338 3.04 -3.83 24.96
N ASP A 339 2.42 -3.60 26.14
CA ASP A 339 2.63 -4.50 27.32
C ASP A 339 2.15 -5.93 26.99
N PRO A 340 3.03 -6.95 27.08
CA PRO A 340 2.67 -8.34 26.80
C PRO A 340 1.49 -8.89 27.63
N ALA A 341 1.14 -8.21 28.72
CA ALA A 341 -0.02 -8.61 29.53
C ALA A 341 -1.34 -8.40 28.81
N LEU A 342 -1.43 -7.47 27.85
CA LEU A 342 -2.61 -7.27 27.03
C LEU A 342 -2.78 -8.35 25.94
N ARG A 343 -1.67 -8.93 25.47
CA ARG A 343 -1.62 -9.96 24.42
C ARG A 343 -1.80 -11.39 24.95
N ARG A 344 -2.46 -11.56 26.10
CA ARG A 344 -2.73 -12.86 26.71
C ARG A 344 -4.18 -13.28 26.49
N GLY A 345 -4.41 -14.59 26.49
CA GLY A 345 -5.74 -15.18 26.37
C GLY A 345 -6.76 -14.54 27.32
N GLY A 346 -7.97 -14.27 26.80
CA GLY A 346 -9.04 -13.56 27.49
C GLY A 346 -8.97 -12.03 27.40
N ARG A 347 -8.03 -11.46 26.64
CA ARG A 347 -7.88 -10.03 26.38
C ARG A 347 -7.75 -9.80 24.86
N PHE A 348 -6.61 -9.27 24.37
CA PHE A 348 -6.30 -9.28 22.93
C PHE A 348 -5.65 -10.63 22.60
N ASP A 349 -6.45 -11.64 22.46
CA ASP A 349 -6.02 -13.02 22.21
C ASP A 349 -5.95 -13.35 20.70
N ARG A 350 -6.34 -12.41 19.86
CA ARG A 350 -6.23 -12.47 18.41
C ARG A 350 -5.53 -11.24 17.89
N GLU A 351 -4.60 -11.46 17.00
CA GLU A 351 -3.82 -10.41 16.34
C GLU A 351 -4.01 -10.55 14.82
N ILE A 352 -4.25 -9.42 14.16
CA ILE A 352 -4.39 -9.35 12.70
C ILE A 352 -3.42 -8.28 12.22
N GLU A 353 -2.53 -8.67 11.34
CA GLU A 353 -1.60 -7.75 10.68
C GLU A 353 -2.30 -7.09 9.49
N VAL A 354 -2.31 -5.76 9.47
CA VAL A 354 -2.85 -4.95 8.38
C VAL A 354 -1.66 -4.33 7.64
N GLY A 355 -1.20 -5.05 6.64
CA GLY A 355 0.03 -4.76 5.90
C GLY A 355 -0.08 -3.62 4.88
N VAL A 356 1.00 -3.41 4.13
CA VAL A 356 1.02 -2.51 2.96
C VAL A 356 0.32 -3.23 1.81
N PRO A 357 -0.63 -2.60 1.11
CA PRO A 357 -1.40 -3.25 0.06
C PRO A 357 -0.51 -3.66 -1.13
N ASP A 358 -0.77 -4.83 -1.68
CA ASP A 358 -0.19 -5.31 -2.93
C ASP A 358 -0.72 -4.51 -4.15
N LYS A 359 -0.34 -4.88 -5.37
CA LYS A 359 -0.77 -4.17 -6.60
C LYS A 359 -2.30 -4.19 -6.78
N GLU A 360 -2.93 -5.35 -6.56
CA GLU A 360 -4.39 -5.48 -6.73
C GLU A 360 -5.12 -4.71 -5.62
N GLY A 361 -4.63 -4.80 -4.39
CA GLY A 361 -5.16 -4.02 -3.26
C GLY A 361 -5.06 -2.51 -3.50
N ARG A 362 -3.94 -2.01 -4.03
CA ARG A 362 -3.82 -0.58 -4.39
C ARG A 362 -4.81 -0.17 -5.48
N LYS A 363 -5.07 -1.04 -6.45
CA LYS A 363 -6.09 -0.82 -7.47
C LYS A 363 -7.49 -0.74 -6.88
N GLU A 364 -7.83 -1.62 -5.96
CA GLU A 364 -9.12 -1.60 -5.26
C GLU A 364 -9.28 -0.32 -4.45
N ILE A 365 -8.26 0.10 -3.71
CA ILE A 365 -8.27 1.36 -2.97
C ILE A 365 -8.45 2.55 -3.92
N LEU A 366 -7.77 2.56 -5.08
CA LEU A 366 -8.00 3.57 -6.12
C LEU A 366 -9.46 3.57 -6.59
N GLN A 367 -10.05 2.40 -6.84
CA GLN A 367 -11.46 2.27 -7.25
C GLN A 367 -12.41 2.83 -6.20
N VAL A 368 -12.16 2.56 -4.91
CA VAL A 368 -12.93 3.12 -3.80
C VAL A 368 -12.87 4.65 -3.81
N HIS A 369 -11.67 5.22 -3.80
CA HIS A 369 -11.49 6.67 -3.69
C HIS A 369 -11.83 7.46 -4.97
N THR A 370 -11.92 6.79 -6.13
CA THR A 370 -12.36 7.41 -7.39
C THR A 370 -13.82 7.12 -7.75
N ARG A 371 -14.54 6.35 -6.94
CA ARG A 371 -15.96 5.91 -7.17
C ARG A 371 -16.86 7.12 -7.31
N GLY A 372 -16.84 8.12 -7.46
CA GLY A 372 -17.73 9.28 -7.67
C GLY A 372 -17.03 10.42 -8.39
N MET A 373 -15.78 10.20 -8.80
CA MET A 373 -15.03 11.20 -9.54
C MET A 373 -15.43 11.20 -11.02
N PRO A 374 -15.60 12.37 -11.63
CA PRO A 374 -15.77 12.47 -13.07
C PRO A 374 -14.43 12.25 -13.77
N LEU A 375 -14.04 11.00 -13.94
CA LEU A 375 -12.81 10.63 -14.62
C LEU A 375 -12.95 10.80 -16.13
N ALA A 376 -11.90 11.33 -16.78
CA ALA A 376 -11.85 11.40 -18.24
C ALA A 376 -11.71 10.00 -18.86
N GLU A 377 -12.19 9.82 -20.08
CA GLU A 377 -12.01 8.57 -20.81
C GLU A 377 -10.51 8.28 -21.02
N GLY A 378 -10.08 7.04 -20.70
CA GLY A 378 -8.72 6.55 -20.92
C GLY A 378 -7.82 6.55 -19.68
N ILE A 379 -8.32 6.90 -18.49
CA ILE A 379 -7.55 6.73 -17.24
C ILE A 379 -7.51 5.23 -16.89
N ASP A 380 -6.29 4.69 -16.83
CA ASP A 380 -6.03 3.31 -16.45
C ASP A 380 -5.58 3.23 -14.98
N LEU A 381 -6.48 2.78 -14.10
CA LEU A 381 -6.18 2.62 -12.67
C LEU A 381 -5.15 1.52 -12.40
N ASP A 382 -5.02 0.52 -13.29
CA ASP A 382 -4.00 -0.53 -13.19
C ASP A 382 -2.59 0.06 -13.31
N GLN A 383 -2.39 1.02 -14.22
CA GLN A 383 -1.12 1.72 -14.37
C GLN A 383 -0.76 2.54 -13.12
N TYR A 384 -1.75 3.18 -12.50
CA TYR A 384 -1.51 3.92 -11.24
C TYR A 384 -1.23 2.99 -10.07
N ALA A 385 -1.90 1.84 -9.98
CA ALA A 385 -1.61 0.82 -8.98
C ALA A 385 -0.18 0.28 -9.11
N GLU A 386 0.32 0.13 -10.35
CA GLU A 386 1.70 -0.27 -10.61
C GLU A 386 2.72 0.80 -10.19
N ASN A 387 2.42 2.07 -10.45
CA ASN A 387 3.32 3.18 -10.14
C ASN A 387 3.27 3.67 -8.69
N THR A 388 2.38 3.15 -7.86
CA THR A 388 2.21 3.53 -6.43
C THR A 388 2.76 2.48 -5.47
N HIS A 389 3.84 1.83 -5.85
CA HIS A 389 4.50 0.86 -4.97
C HIS A 389 4.86 1.46 -3.61
N GLY A 390 4.58 0.73 -2.51
CA GLY A 390 4.82 1.22 -1.15
C GLY A 390 3.82 2.27 -0.63
N PHE A 391 2.78 2.61 -1.40
CA PHE A 391 1.70 3.47 -0.94
C PHE A 391 0.74 2.67 -0.05
N VAL A 392 0.37 3.27 1.08
CA VAL A 392 -0.71 2.79 1.94
C VAL A 392 -2.06 3.41 1.53
N GLY A 393 -3.15 2.94 2.13
CA GLY A 393 -4.49 3.45 1.83
C GLY A 393 -4.61 4.97 1.91
N ALA A 394 -4.03 5.59 2.93
CA ALA A 394 -4.02 7.04 3.12
C ALA A 394 -3.27 7.81 2.02
N ASP A 395 -2.19 7.25 1.48
CA ASP A 395 -1.44 7.86 0.37
C ASP A 395 -2.25 7.83 -0.93
N ILE A 396 -2.94 6.72 -1.18
CA ILE A 396 -3.79 6.55 -2.36
C ILE A 396 -5.01 7.45 -2.28
N GLU A 397 -5.60 7.59 -1.11
CA GLU A 397 -6.66 8.58 -0.84
C GLU A 397 -6.16 10.00 -1.14
N GLN A 398 -4.95 10.34 -0.66
CA GLN A 398 -4.32 11.62 -0.93
C GLN A 398 -4.06 11.82 -2.43
N LEU A 399 -3.63 10.79 -3.16
CA LEU A 399 -3.43 10.81 -4.61
C LEU A 399 -4.75 11.14 -5.34
N ALA A 400 -5.82 10.47 -4.98
CA ALA A 400 -7.13 10.73 -5.56
C ALA A 400 -7.62 12.16 -5.27
N LYS A 401 -7.47 12.65 -4.02
CA LYS A 401 -7.80 14.03 -3.61
C LYS A 401 -6.97 15.06 -4.36
N GLU A 402 -5.65 14.88 -4.46
CA GLU A 402 -4.77 15.82 -5.13
C GLU A 402 -5.00 15.85 -6.65
N GLY A 403 -5.30 14.68 -7.27
CA GLY A 403 -5.74 14.61 -8.66
C GLY A 403 -7.00 15.44 -8.93
N ALA A 404 -8.01 15.34 -8.06
CA ALA A 404 -9.20 16.16 -8.11
C ALA A 404 -8.91 17.65 -7.90
N MET A 405 -7.99 17.98 -6.98
CA MET A 405 -7.57 19.36 -6.73
C MET A 405 -6.81 19.96 -7.92
N ASN A 406 -6.01 19.17 -8.64
CA ASN A 406 -5.32 19.62 -9.85
C ASN A 406 -6.31 19.91 -10.97
N ALA A 407 -7.34 19.07 -11.15
CA ALA A 407 -8.42 19.34 -12.08
C ALA A 407 -9.16 20.66 -11.75
N LEU A 408 -9.42 20.90 -10.45
CA LEU A 408 -10.03 22.13 -9.99
C LEU A 408 -9.11 23.35 -10.25
N ARG A 409 -7.82 23.26 -9.94
CA ARG A 409 -6.82 24.32 -10.20
C ARG A 409 -6.77 24.68 -11.68
N ARG A 410 -6.90 23.69 -12.57
CA ARG A 410 -6.91 23.87 -14.03
C ARG A 410 -8.13 24.66 -14.51
N ILE A 411 -9.30 24.44 -13.93
CA ILE A 411 -10.56 25.11 -14.32
C ILE A 411 -10.74 26.45 -13.58
N ARG A 412 -10.08 26.65 -12.45
CA ARG A 412 -10.18 27.86 -11.63
C ARG A 412 -10.12 29.19 -12.40
N PRO A 413 -9.28 29.39 -13.44
CA PRO A 413 -9.25 30.63 -14.22
C PRO A 413 -10.54 30.91 -15.00
N GLU A 414 -11.35 29.86 -15.28
CA GLU A 414 -12.62 29.93 -15.99
C GLU A 414 -13.81 30.17 -15.02
N LEU A 415 -13.56 29.94 -13.69
CA LEU A 415 -14.53 30.14 -12.63
C LEU A 415 -14.60 31.61 -12.24
N ASN A 416 -15.78 32.22 -12.36
CA ASN A 416 -16.06 33.56 -11.89
C ASN A 416 -16.30 33.51 -10.37
N LEU A 417 -15.22 33.55 -9.57
CA LEU A 417 -15.29 33.42 -8.12
C LEU A 417 -15.97 34.57 -7.39
N ASP A 418 -16.30 35.67 -8.11
CA ASP A 418 -17.00 36.81 -7.57
C ASP A 418 -18.54 36.63 -7.64
N GLU A 419 -19.02 35.60 -8.31
CA GLU A 419 -20.43 35.20 -8.34
C GLU A 419 -20.63 34.03 -7.36
N ASP A 420 -21.66 34.17 -6.50
CA ASP A 420 -22.03 33.10 -5.53
C ASP A 420 -22.60 31.84 -6.19
N GLU A 421 -22.59 31.74 -7.53
CA GLU A 421 -23.17 30.66 -8.32
C GLU A 421 -22.16 30.11 -9.33
N ILE A 422 -21.98 28.79 -9.35
CA ILE A 422 -21.19 28.09 -10.37
C ILE A 422 -22.13 27.63 -11.48
N ASP A 423 -21.80 27.93 -12.73
CA ASP A 423 -22.58 27.55 -13.89
C ASP A 423 -22.55 26.02 -14.10
N ALA A 424 -23.72 25.43 -14.35
CA ALA A 424 -23.89 24.00 -14.59
C ALA A 424 -23.02 23.49 -15.76
N GLU A 425 -22.82 24.30 -16.80
CA GLU A 425 -21.99 23.97 -17.96
C GLU A 425 -20.51 23.85 -17.58
N THR A 426 -20.06 24.62 -16.61
CA THR A 426 -18.69 24.54 -16.08
C THR A 426 -18.50 23.29 -15.23
N LEU A 427 -19.53 22.87 -14.47
CA LEU A 427 -19.52 21.63 -13.71
C LEU A 427 -19.49 20.38 -14.62
N GLU A 428 -20.21 20.38 -15.75
CA GLU A 428 -20.18 19.28 -16.73
C GLU A 428 -18.81 19.12 -17.38
N ARG A 429 -18.03 20.21 -17.51
CA ARG A 429 -16.66 20.17 -18.08
C ARG A 429 -15.60 19.79 -17.07
N LEU A 430 -15.93 19.74 -15.77
CA LEU A 430 -15.01 19.34 -14.73
C LEU A 430 -14.75 17.82 -14.80
N GLN A 431 -13.66 17.42 -15.43
CA GLN A 431 -13.20 16.04 -15.47
C GLN A 431 -11.77 15.96 -14.97
N VAL A 432 -11.47 14.92 -14.20
CA VAL A 432 -10.10 14.61 -13.76
C VAL A 432 -9.40 13.88 -14.89
N THR A 433 -8.29 14.43 -15.36
CA THR A 433 -7.53 13.89 -16.49
C THR A 433 -6.31 13.11 -16.02
N GLU A 434 -5.74 12.31 -16.93
CA GLU A 434 -4.50 11.58 -16.68
C GLU A 434 -3.34 12.50 -16.24
N ASN A 435 -3.28 13.74 -16.79
CA ASN A 435 -2.25 14.70 -16.41
C ASN A 435 -2.44 15.21 -14.98
N ASP A 436 -3.69 15.36 -14.51
CA ASP A 436 -3.96 15.79 -13.14
C ASP A 436 -3.48 14.74 -12.12
N PHE A 437 -3.64 13.44 -12.43
CA PHE A 437 -3.10 12.34 -11.63
C PHE A 437 -1.56 12.26 -11.70
N LYS A 438 -0.96 12.43 -12.88
CA LYS A 438 0.50 12.41 -13.03
C LYS A 438 1.16 13.53 -12.24
N GLU A 439 0.59 14.73 -12.23
CA GLU A 439 1.11 15.82 -11.41
C GLU A 439 0.90 15.56 -9.91
N ALA A 440 -0.22 14.96 -9.52
CA ALA A 440 -0.47 14.57 -8.13
C ALA A 440 0.57 13.54 -7.64
N LEU A 441 0.87 12.53 -8.45
CA LEU A 441 1.83 11.48 -8.11
C LEU A 441 3.25 12.02 -7.84
N LYS A 442 3.66 13.08 -8.54
CA LYS A 442 4.98 13.71 -8.31
C LYS A 442 5.13 14.38 -6.95
N GLY A 443 4.01 14.74 -6.32
CA GLY A 443 3.99 15.49 -5.05
C GLY A 443 3.79 14.62 -3.81
N ILE A 444 3.54 13.33 -3.96
CA ILE A 444 3.20 12.43 -2.85
C ILE A 444 4.33 11.43 -2.63
N GLU A 445 4.88 11.44 -1.44
CA GLU A 445 5.86 10.45 -1.00
C GLU A 445 5.16 9.35 -0.20
N PRO A 446 5.48 8.07 -0.44
CA PRO A 446 4.87 6.94 0.26
C PRO A 446 5.02 7.04 1.79
N SER A 447 3.93 6.92 2.53
CA SER A 447 3.94 7.05 4.01
C SER A 447 4.61 5.87 4.69
N ALA A 448 4.49 4.66 4.15
CA ALA A 448 5.21 3.49 4.64
C ALA A 448 6.73 3.70 4.62
N LEU A 449 7.21 4.62 3.79
CA LEU A 449 8.63 4.92 3.60
C LEU A 449 9.16 6.08 4.48
N ARG A 450 8.28 6.88 5.09
CA ARG A 450 8.70 8.08 5.86
C ARG A 450 9.38 7.77 7.18
N GLU A 451 9.08 6.65 7.82
CA GLU A 451 9.65 6.27 9.13
C GLU A 451 10.96 5.49 9.02
N VAL A 452 11.32 5.02 7.83
CA VAL A 452 12.57 4.32 7.52
C VAL A 452 13.11 4.83 6.20
N PHE A 453 14.44 4.79 6.01
CA PHE A 453 15.10 4.99 4.72
C PHE A 453 14.76 3.84 3.74
N VAL A 454 13.48 3.64 3.44
CA VAL A 454 13.04 2.73 2.39
C VAL A 454 12.96 3.56 1.12
N GLU A 455 13.83 3.28 0.18
CA GLU A 455 13.83 3.90 -1.15
C GLU A 455 13.04 2.98 -2.10
N VAL A 456 12.22 3.56 -2.97
CA VAL A 456 11.81 2.89 -4.21
C VAL A 456 12.78 3.34 -5.28
N PRO A 457 13.70 2.49 -5.74
CA PRO A 457 14.68 2.93 -6.72
C PRO A 457 14.03 3.10 -8.10
N ASP A 458 14.31 4.23 -8.77
CA ASP A 458 13.87 4.47 -10.16
C ASP A 458 14.82 3.87 -11.21
N ILE A 459 15.80 3.06 -10.77
CA ILE A 459 16.89 2.55 -11.60
C ILE A 459 16.47 1.22 -12.22
N THR A 460 16.51 1.14 -13.54
CA THR A 460 16.22 -0.06 -14.33
C THR A 460 17.49 -0.77 -14.81
N TRP A 461 17.36 -1.98 -15.36
CA TRP A 461 18.48 -2.68 -16.00
C TRP A 461 19.08 -1.90 -17.18
N GLU A 462 18.33 -1.00 -17.81
CA GLU A 462 18.78 -0.17 -18.92
C GLU A 462 19.77 0.93 -18.47
N ASP A 463 19.70 1.32 -17.19
CA ASP A 463 20.59 2.32 -16.59
C ASP A 463 21.91 1.72 -16.11
N VAL A 464 22.02 0.40 -16.15
CA VAL A 464 23.25 -0.33 -15.84
C VAL A 464 23.95 -0.75 -17.12
N GLY A 465 25.03 -0.07 -17.49
CA GLY A 465 25.81 -0.38 -18.69
C GLY A 465 26.66 -1.65 -18.52
N GLY A 466 26.49 -2.64 -19.41
CA GLY A 466 27.25 -3.88 -19.39
C GLY A 466 26.88 -4.82 -18.23
N LEU A 467 27.83 -5.69 -17.80
CA LEU A 467 27.66 -6.64 -16.68
C LEU A 467 26.57 -7.70 -16.93
N GLU A 468 26.35 -8.13 -18.17
CA GLU A 468 25.22 -9.02 -18.52
C GLU A 468 25.24 -10.34 -17.74
N GLY A 469 26.40 -10.97 -17.56
CA GLY A 469 26.52 -12.18 -16.76
C GLY A 469 26.22 -11.99 -15.28
N THR A 470 26.55 -10.79 -14.73
CA THR A 470 26.24 -10.42 -13.35
C THR A 470 24.74 -10.15 -13.19
N LYS A 471 24.12 -9.44 -14.15
CA LYS A 471 22.67 -9.21 -14.19
C LYS A 471 21.88 -10.52 -14.24
N GLU A 472 22.29 -11.45 -15.10
CA GLU A 472 21.64 -12.77 -15.25
C GLU A 472 21.72 -13.56 -13.95
N ARG A 473 22.89 -13.64 -13.31
CA ARG A 473 23.03 -14.28 -11.99
C ARG A 473 22.15 -13.66 -10.91
N LEU A 474 22.02 -12.32 -10.89
CA LEU A 474 21.15 -11.64 -9.94
C LEU A 474 19.66 -11.90 -10.22
N ARG A 475 19.24 -11.93 -11.50
CA ARG A 475 17.89 -12.32 -11.88
C ARG A 475 17.54 -13.73 -11.39
N GLU A 476 18.39 -14.69 -11.68
CA GLU A 476 18.19 -16.09 -11.27
C GLU A 476 18.16 -16.26 -9.74
N THR A 477 18.98 -15.49 -9.03
CA THR A 477 19.16 -15.66 -7.58
C THR A 477 18.11 -14.89 -6.76
N ILE A 478 17.63 -13.74 -7.23
CA ILE A 478 16.78 -12.82 -6.45
C ILE A 478 15.42 -12.65 -7.13
N GLN A 479 15.40 -12.25 -8.42
CA GLN A 479 14.17 -11.88 -9.09
C GLN A 479 13.25 -13.09 -9.31
N TRP A 480 13.77 -14.20 -9.84
CA TRP A 480 12.95 -15.38 -10.12
C TRP A 480 12.31 -16.00 -8.87
N PRO A 481 12.99 -16.15 -7.71
CA PRO A 481 12.32 -16.64 -6.50
C PRO A 481 11.19 -15.74 -6.01
N LEU A 482 11.31 -14.42 -6.18
CA LEU A 482 10.29 -13.45 -5.77
C LEU A 482 9.11 -13.38 -6.78
N GLU A 483 9.39 -13.52 -8.09
CA GLU A 483 8.36 -13.49 -9.12
C GLU A 483 7.64 -14.83 -9.32
N TYR A 484 8.33 -15.94 -9.06
CA TYR A 484 7.83 -17.30 -9.31
C TYR A 484 8.01 -18.23 -8.11
N PRO A 485 7.57 -17.88 -6.90
CA PRO A 485 7.77 -18.68 -5.69
C PRO A 485 7.24 -20.10 -5.84
N GLU A 486 6.10 -20.29 -6.50
CA GLU A 486 5.48 -21.59 -6.73
C GLU A 486 6.39 -22.59 -7.49
N VAL A 487 7.24 -22.07 -8.39
CA VAL A 487 8.18 -22.91 -9.15
C VAL A 487 9.28 -23.45 -8.24
N PHE A 488 9.78 -22.62 -7.31
CA PHE A 488 10.81 -23.00 -6.36
C PHE A 488 10.28 -23.97 -5.32
N GLU A 489 9.06 -23.76 -4.82
CA GLU A 489 8.38 -24.72 -3.93
C GLU A 489 8.14 -26.07 -4.60
N GLN A 490 7.65 -26.08 -5.85
CA GLN A 490 7.43 -27.32 -6.60
C GLN A 490 8.71 -28.13 -6.82
N MET A 491 9.84 -27.44 -6.90
CA MET A 491 11.16 -28.06 -7.10
C MET A 491 11.88 -28.37 -5.78
N ASP A 492 11.28 -28.10 -4.62
CA ASP A 492 11.89 -28.21 -3.30
C ASP A 492 13.24 -27.44 -3.21
N MET A 493 13.26 -26.26 -3.85
CA MET A 493 14.42 -25.37 -3.89
C MET A 493 14.22 -24.21 -2.92
N GLN A 494 15.18 -23.98 -2.04
CA GLN A 494 15.16 -22.79 -1.18
C GLN A 494 15.74 -21.59 -1.94
N ALA A 495 15.05 -20.46 -1.86
CA ALA A 495 15.55 -19.17 -2.34
C ALA A 495 16.81 -18.77 -1.54
N ALA A 496 17.72 -18.07 -2.20
CA ALA A 496 18.89 -17.53 -1.52
C ALA A 496 18.46 -16.39 -0.58
N LYS A 497 18.80 -16.51 0.71
CA LYS A 497 18.49 -15.50 1.74
C LYS A 497 19.40 -14.27 1.65
N GLY A 498 20.61 -14.45 1.13
CA GLY A 498 21.57 -13.37 1.04
C GLY A 498 22.59 -13.51 -0.08
N VAL A 499 22.91 -12.36 -0.67
CA VAL A 499 23.88 -12.23 -1.75
C VAL A 499 24.99 -11.28 -1.34
N LEU A 500 26.25 -11.70 -1.46
CA LEU A 500 27.40 -10.83 -1.32
C LEU A 500 27.91 -10.41 -2.70
N MET A 501 27.77 -9.12 -3.02
CA MET A 501 28.41 -8.54 -4.20
C MET A 501 29.77 -7.94 -3.86
N TYR A 502 30.80 -8.37 -4.54
CA TYR A 502 32.15 -7.90 -4.29
C TYR A 502 32.88 -7.51 -5.58
N GLY A 503 33.82 -6.60 -5.49
CA GLY A 503 34.59 -6.10 -6.63
C GLY A 503 35.21 -4.73 -6.37
N PRO A 504 35.98 -4.19 -7.29
CA PRO A 504 36.60 -2.88 -7.15
C PRO A 504 35.59 -1.77 -6.89
N PRO A 505 35.97 -0.67 -6.22
CA PRO A 505 35.13 0.49 -6.05
C PRO A 505 34.73 1.10 -7.42
N GLY A 506 33.54 1.69 -7.50
CA GLY A 506 33.07 2.37 -8.73
C GLY A 506 32.57 1.43 -9.84
N THR A 507 32.50 0.11 -9.63
CA THR A 507 32.02 -0.85 -10.64
C THR A 507 30.49 -0.95 -10.73
N GLY A 508 29.73 -0.19 -9.93
CA GLY A 508 28.28 -0.13 -9.99
C GLY A 508 27.52 -1.11 -9.07
N LYS A 509 28.15 -1.63 -8.00
CA LYS A 509 27.51 -2.56 -7.06
C LYS A 509 26.21 -2.02 -6.45
N THR A 510 26.23 -0.78 -5.96
CA THR A 510 25.04 -0.10 -5.42
C THR A 510 23.97 0.12 -6.48
N LEU A 511 24.38 0.43 -7.71
CA LEU A 511 23.47 0.61 -8.85
C LEU A 511 22.76 -0.70 -9.22
N LEU A 512 23.51 -1.82 -9.25
CA LEU A 512 22.96 -3.16 -9.48
C LEU A 512 21.94 -3.57 -8.40
N ALA A 513 22.23 -3.26 -7.12
CA ALA A 513 21.30 -3.56 -6.03
C ALA A 513 19.99 -2.78 -6.16
N LYS A 514 20.07 -1.50 -6.55
CA LYS A 514 18.88 -0.69 -6.80
C LYS A 514 18.10 -1.16 -8.02
N ALA A 515 18.79 -1.55 -9.09
CA ALA A 515 18.14 -2.06 -10.30
C ALA A 515 17.38 -3.37 -10.03
N ILE A 516 17.98 -4.32 -9.30
CA ILE A 516 17.30 -5.59 -8.99
C ILE A 516 16.08 -5.37 -8.09
N ALA A 517 16.14 -4.45 -7.12
CA ALA A 517 15.01 -4.14 -6.25
C ALA A 517 13.84 -3.51 -7.04
N ASN A 518 14.13 -2.60 -7.97
CA ASN A 518 13.12 -2.01 -8.84
C ASN A 518 12.47 -3.05 -9.76
N GLU A 519 13.28 -3.85 -10.43
CA GLU A 519 12.82 -4.87 -11.38
C GLU A 519 12.03 -6.01 -10.71
N SER A 520 12.36 -6.35 -9.46
CA SER A 520 11.60 -7.32 -8.66
C SER A 520 10.40 -6.71 -7.92
N GLN A 521 10.11 -5.43 -8.16
CA GLN A 521 9.03 -4.68 -7.48
C GLN A 521 9.10 -4.77 -5.96
N SER A 522 10.31 -4.83 -5.41
CA SER A 522 10.57 -4.96 -3.98
C SER A 522 10.92 -3.61 -3.35
N ASN A 523 10.53 -3.44 -2.11
CA ASN A 523 11.00 -2.34 -1.28
C ASN A 523 12.51 -2.41 -1.09
N PHE A 524 13.19 -1.27 -0.95
CA PHE A 524 14.64 -1.20 -0.84
C PHE A 524 15.05 -0.44 0.42
N ILE A 525 15.65 -1.15 1.38
CA ILE A 525 16.18 -0.55 2.59
C ILE A 525 17.70 -0.46 2.46
N SER A 526 18.23 0.76 2.30
CA SER A 526 19.65 1.00 2.16
C SER A 526 20.31 1.38 3.48
N ILE A 527 21.38 0.68 3.84
CA ILE A 527 22.11 0.87 5.07
C ILE A 527 23.60 0.99 4.73
N LYS A 528 24.21 2.10 5.12
CA LYS A 528 25.67 2.24 5.02
C LYS A 528 26.31 1.79 6.33
N GLY A 529 27.25 0.89 6.26
CA GLY A 529 27.95 0.36 7.43
C GLY A 529 28.44 1.42 8.42
N PRO A 530 29.11 2.51 7.97
CA PRO A 530 29.56 3.58 8.87
C PRO A 530 28.42 4.36 9.57
N GLU A 531 27.24 4.44 8.99
CA GLU A 531 26.08 5.13 9.60
C GLU A 531 25.55 4.37 10.82
N LEU A 532 25.53 3.04 10.77
CA LEU A 532 25.17 2.19 11.91
C LEU A 532 26.13 2.38 13.10
N LEU A 533 27.43 2.61 12.82
CA LEU A 533 28.42 2.86 13.86
C LEU A 533 28.26 4.25 14.52
N ASN A 534 27.88 5.27 13.75
CA ASN A 534 27.86 6.66 14.21
C ASN A 534 26.53 7.08 14.88
N LYS A 535 25.41 6.55 14.39
CA LYS A 535 24.07 6.95 14.83
C LYS A 535 23.63 6.24 16.13
N TYR A 536 24.26 5.10 16.45
CA TYR A 536 23.83 4.21 17.52
C TYR A 536 24.96 3.80 18.46
N VAL A 537 25.84 4.71 18.86
CA VAL A 537 26.85 4.45 19.90
C VAL A 537 26.13 4.08 21.20
N GLY A 538 26.01 2.76 21.45
CA GLY A 538 25.29 2.15 22.56
C GLY A 538 24.01 1.37 22.19
N GLU A 539 23.44 1.52 20.97
CA GLU A 539 22.21 0.86 20.50
C GLU A 539 22.35 0.18 19.13
N SER A 540 23.57 -0.08 18.67
CA SER A 540 23.84 -0.60 17.32
C SER A 540 23.17 -1.96 17.02
N GLU A 541 22.99 -2.82 18.04
CA GLU A 541 22.27 -4.10 17.94
C GLU A 541 20.77 -3.89 17.73
N LYS A 542 20.19 -2.90 18.39
CA LYS A 542 18.77 -2.53 18.25
C LYS A 542 18.51 -2.02 16.84
N GLY A 543 19.42 -1.21 16.27
CA GLY A 543 19.29 -0.70 14.90
C GLY A 543 19.24 -1.81 13.84
N ILE A 544 20.07 -2.86 13.99
CA ILE A 544 20.01 -4.00 13.06
C ILE A 544 18.67 -4.73 13.20
N ARG A 545 18.19 -4.97 14.40
CA ARG A 545 16.88 -5.62 14.64
C ARG A 545 15.73 -4.81 14.04
N GLU A 546 15.68 -3.51 14.29
CA GLU A 546 14.67 -2.61 13.73
C GLU A 546 14.64 -2.63 12.19
N VAL A 547 15.81 -2.72 11.55
CA VAL A 547 15.88 -2.84 10.09
C VAL A 547 15.23 -4.12 9.60
N PHE A 548 15.51 -5.27 10.23
CA PHE A 548 14.93 -6.54 9.81
C PHE A 548 13.45 -6.68 10.18
N GLU A 549 13.01 -6.15 11.32
CA GLU A 549 11.59 -6.04 11.66
C GLU A 549 10.81 -5.22 10.62
N LYS A 550 11.41 -4.10 10.19
CA LYS A 550 10.83 -3.25 9.16
C LYS A 550 10.85 -3.89 7.77
N ALA A 551 11.91 -4.65 7.45
CA ALA A 551 11.97 -5.39 6.20
C ALA A 551 10.87 -6.44 6.11
N ARG A 552 10.62 -7.15 7.20
CA ARG A 552 9.52 -8.13 7.31
C ARG A 552 8.15 -7.48 7.17
N SER A 553 7.91 -6.39 7.89
CA SER A 553 6.62 -5.65 7.82
C SER A 553 6.33 -5.00 6.47
N ASN A 554 7.32 -4.89 5.59
CA ASN A 554 7.21 -4.30 4.26
C ASN A 554 7.65 -5.28 3.15
N ALA A 555 7.51 -6.57 3.35
CA ALA A 555 7.84 -7.57 2.34
C ALA A 555 6.91 -7.43 1.10
N PRO A 556 7.38 -7.68 -0.14
CA PRO A 556 8.73 -8.09 -0.47
C PRO A 556 9.77 -6.95 -0.35
N THR A 557 10.91 -7.22 0.31
CA THR A 557 11.91 -6.19 0.62
C THR A 557 13.34 -6.66 0.34
N VAL A 558 14.15 -5.81 -0.29
CA VAL A 558 15.60 -5.96 -0.41
C VAL A 558 16.30 -5.12 0.66
N VAL A 559 16.95 -5.76 1.61
CA VAL A 559 17.82 -5.10 2.61
C VAL A 559 19.23 -5.01 2.04
N PHE A 560 19.68 -3.80 1.81
CA PHE A 560 20.97 -3.53 1.19
C PHE A 560 21.98 -2.98 2.21
N PHE A 561 23.06 -3.72 2.44
CA PHE A 561 24.19 -3.30 3.25
C PHE A 561 25.34 -2.83 2.35
N ASP A 562 25.57 -1.52 2.28
CA ASP A 562 26.73 -0.98 1.58
C ASP A 562 27.96 -0.94 2.51
N GLU A 563 29.11 -1.27 1.96
CA GLU A 563 30.38 -1.33 2.70
C GLU A 563 30.29 -2.18 3.98
N ILE A 564 29.75 -3.40 3.87
CA ILE A 564 29.55 -4.30 5.02
C ILE A 564 30.84 -4.61 5.77
N ASP A 565 32.02 -4.51 5.12
CA ASP A 565 33.33 -4.69 5.74
C ASP A 565 33.64 -3.67 6.83
N SER A 566 32.92 -2.55 6.87
CA SER A 566 33.02 -1.55 7.95
C SER A 566 32.46 -2.06 9.29
N ILE A 567 31.41 -2.91 9.25
CA ILE A 567 30.70 -3.44 10.42
C ILE A 567 31.02 -4.93 10.67
N ALA A 568 31.30 -5.69 9.63
CA ALA A 568 31.45 -7.15 9.65
C ALA A 568 32.89 -7.64 9.43
N GLY A 569 33.90 -6.91 9.91
CA GLY A 569 35.30 -7.23 9.78
C GLY A 569 35.74 -8.44 10.65
N GLU A 570 36.75 -9.19 10.17
CA GLU A 570 37.31 -10.39 10.83
C GLU A 570 37.80 -10.09 12.26
N ARG A 571 37.45 -10.98 13.19
CA ARG A 571 37.72 -10.84 14.63
C ARG A 571 39.21 -10.67 14.90
N GLY A 572 39.62 -9.61 15.60
CA GLY A 572 40.95 -9.41 16.13
C GLY A 572 41.89 -8.47 15.37
N GLN A 573 41.49 -7.84 14.28
CA GLN A 573 42.37 -6.93 13.50
C GLN A 573 42.31 -5.45 13.87
N ARG A 574 41.30 -4.99 14.68
CA ARG A 574 41.22 -3.61 15.15
C ARG A 574 41.43 -3.48 16.65
N THR A 575 42.52 -2.82 17.05
CA THR A 575 42.80 -2.42 18.42
C THR A 575 42.08 -1.14 18.77
N GLY A 576 40.92 -1.22 19.44
CA GLY A 576 40.27 -0.04 20.01
C GLY A 576 38.75 -0.09 20.23
N ASP A 577 37.99 -0.86 19.44
CA ASP A 577 36.49 -0.83 19.53
C ASP A 577 35.88 -2.21 19.26
N SER A 578 36.57 -3.27 19.64
CA SER A 578 36.24 -4.66 19.27
C SER A 578 34.87 -5.15 19.80
N GLY A 579 34.35 -4.58 20.87
CA GLY A 579 33.13 -5.07 21.53
C GLY A 579 31.83 -4.73 20.79
N VAL A 580 31.75 -3.59 20.10
CA VAL A 580 30.53 -3.15 19.38
C VAL A 580 30.40 -3.90 18.05
N SER A 581 31.45 -3.95 17.25
CA SER A 581 31.44 -4.68 15.97
C SER A 581 31.15 -6.17 16.14
N GLU A 582 31.72 -6.84 17.17
CA GLU A 582 31.41 -8.25 17.42
C GLU A 582 29.96 -8.50 17.80
N ARG A 583 29.33 -7.60 18.54
CA ARG A 583 27.91 -7.70 18.89
C ARG A 583 27.01 -7.46 17.68
N MET A 584 27.34 -6.45 16.85
CA MET A 584 26.63 -6.20 15.59
C MET A 584 26.68 -7.40 14.64
N VAL A 585 27.86 -8.00 14.46
CA VAL A 585 28.02 -9.24 13.66
C VAL A 585 27.17 -10.37 14.26
N SER A 586 27.17 -10.52 15.58
CA SER A 586 26.35 -11.55 16.24
C SER A 586 24.86 -11.32 16.05
N GLN A 587 24.39 -10.05 16.11
CA GLN A 587 22.98 -9.71 15.84
C GLN A 587 22.65 -9.96 14.37
N LEU A 588 23.48 -9.51 13.44
CA LEU A 588 23.28 -9.75 12.01
C LEU A 588 23.19 -11.25 11.67
N LEU A 589 24.04 -12.07 12.29
CA LEU A 589 23.98 -13.52 12.17
C LEU A 589 22.66 -14.09 12.70
N THR A 590 22.17 -13.55 13.83
CA THR A 590 20.90 -13.98 14.42
C THR A 590 19.72 -13.61 13.51
N GLU A 591 19.69 -12.40 12.93
CA GLU A 591 18.65 -11.99 12.02
C GLU A 591 18.65 -12.78 10.71
N LEU A 592 19.85 -13.03 10.14
CA LEU A 592 19.99 -13.87 8.93
C LEU A 592 19.55 -15.33 9.17
N ASP A 593 19.87 -15.89 10.34
CA ASP A 593 19.44 -17.24 10.71
C ASP A 593 17.94 -17.29 11.03
N GLY A 594 17.35 -16.16 11.47
CA GLY A 594 15.93 -16.01 11.80
C GLY A 594 15.05 -15.66 10.58
N LEU A 595 15.63 -15.45 9.39
CA LEU A 595 14.88 -15.38 8.13
C LEU A 595 14.45 -16.81 7.76
N GLU A 596 13.40 -17.29 8.41
CA GLU A 596 12.81 -18.59 8.10
C GLU A 596 11.87 -18.46 6.88
N GLU A 597 11.72 -19.49 6.18
CA GLU A 597 11.12 -19.97 4.95
C GLU A 597 9.99 -19.18 4.24
N LEU A 598 9.46 -18.07 4.78
CA LEU A 598 8.22 -17.43 4.24
C LEU A 598 8.29 -15.92 4.14
N GLU A 599 9.41 -15.30 4.47
CA GLU A 599 9.46 -13.85 4.46
C GLU A 599 10.22 -13.40 3.21
N ASP A 600 9.53 -12.85 2.21
CA ASP A 600 10.06 -12.27 0.96
C ASP A 600 11.09 -11.13 1.22
N VAL A 601 12.06 -11.42 2.09
CA VAL A 601 13.15 -10.52 2.46
C VAL A 601 14.46 -11.11 1.96
N VAL A 602 15.12 -10.37 1.06
CA VAL A 602 16.43 -10.72 0.52
C VAL A 602 17.47 -9.73 1.01
N VAL A 603 18.62 -10.25 1.51
CA VAL A 603 19.73 -9.42 1.96
C VAL A 603 20.79 -9.32 0.86
N ILE A 604 21.14 -8.11 0.44
CA ILE A 604 22.23 -7.85 -0.47
C ILE A 604 23.31 -7.07 0.28
N ALA A 605 24.50 -7.63 0.37
CA ALA A 605 25.63 -6.95 0.97
C ALA A 605 26.70 -6.62 -0.09
N THR A 606 27.28 -5.42 -0.01
CA THR A 606 28.39 -5.04 -0.89
C THR A 606 29.68 -4.83 -0.12
N THR A 607 30.80 -5.18 -0.72
CA THR A 607 32.12 -4.89 -0.19
C THR A 607 33.16 -4.65 -1.27
N ASN A 608 34.11 -3.77 -0.97
CA ASN A 608 35.34 -3.63 -1.75
C ASN A 608 36.46 -4.52 -1.18
N ARG A 609 36.25 -5.17 -0.02
CA ARG A 609 37.26 -5.95 0.68
C ARG A 609 36.70 -7.29 1.18
N PRO A 610 36.40 -8.22 0.27
CA PRO A 610 35.81 -9.51 0.66
C PRO A 610 36.75 -10.35 1.55
N ASP A 611 38.05 -10.06 1.53
CA ASP A 611 39.06 -10.66 2.39
C ASP A 611 38.91 -10.29 3.88
N LEU A 612 38.18 -9.24 4.21
CA LEU A 612 37.94 -8.78 5.59
C LEU A 612 36.63 -9.26 6.20
N ILE A 613 35.74 -9.86 5.43
CA ILE A 613 34.43 -10.29 5.94
C ILE A 613 34.57 -11.52 6.86
N ASP A 614 33.83 -11.48 8.00
CA ASP A 614 33.77 -12.65 8.91
C ASP A 614 33.21 -13.87 8.18
N LYS A 615 33.94 -14.96 8.19
CA LYS A 615 33.59 -16.21 7.52
C LYS A 615 32.27 -16.83 7.99
N ALA A 616 31.80 -16.45 9.18
CA ALA A 616 30.52 -16.91 9.67
C ALA A 616 29.33 -16.35 8.84
N LEU A 617 29.49 -15.15 8.27
CA LEU A 617 28.47 -14.55 7.37
C LEU A 617 28.42 -15.24 5.99
N LEU A 618 29.53 -15.83 5.56
CA LEU A 618 29.67 -16.48 4.24
C LEU A 618 29.21 -17.95 4.24
N ARG A 619 28.62 -18.43 5.33
CA ARG A 619 28.14 -19.82 5.42
C ARG A 619 26.82 -20.00 4.71
N PRO A 620 26.50 -21.22 4.19
CA PRO A 620 25.18 -21.53 3.61
C PRO A 620 24.03 -21.11 4.53
N GLY A 621 22.98 -20.56 3.93
CA GLY A 621 21.81 -20.04 4.61
C GLY A 621 21.93 -18.57 5.09
N ARG A 622 23.03 -17.87 4.76
CA ARG A 622 23.26 -16.45 5.10
C ARG A 622 23.62 -15.67 3.83
N LEU A 623 24.82 -15.09 3.74
CA LEU A 623 25.33 -14.49 2.50
C LEU A 623 26.03 -15.58 1.68
N ASP A 624 25.28 -16.56 1.26
CA ASP A 624 25.78 -17.79 0.65
C ASP A 624 25.99 -17.71 -0.86
N ARG A 625 25.44 -16.69 -1.51
CA ARG A 625 25.67 -16.41 -2.92
C ARG A 625 26.68 -15.29 -3.08
N HIS A 626 27.75 -15.56 -3.81
CA HIS A 626 28.81 -14.61 -4.04
C HIS A 626 28.81 -14.19 -5.51
N VAL A 627 28.62 -12.89 -5.75
CA VAL A 627 28.53 -12.33 -7.11
C VAL A 627 29.68 -11.34 -7.30
N HIS A 628 30.60 -11.70 -8.20
CA HIS A 628 31.68 -10.81 -8.60
C HIS A 628 31.18 -9.73 -9.55
N VAL A 629 31.51 -8.48 -9.28
CA VAL A 629 31.24 -7.31 -10.15
C VAL A 629 32.60 -6.85 -10.71
N PRO A 630 32.98 -7.34 -11.90
CA PRO A 630 34.30 -7.10 -12.46
C PRO A 630 34.47 -5.67 -13.01
N VAL A 631 35.70 -5.33 -13.31
CA VAL A 631 36.00 -4.13 -14.13
C VAL A 631 35.40 -4.35 -15.53
N PRO A 632 34.72 -3.34 -16.11
CA PRO A 632 34.06 -3.50 -17.40
C PRO A 632 35.08 -3.75 -18.52
N ASP A 633 34.78 -4.69 -19.40
CA ASP A 633 35.48 -4.93 -20.65
C ASP A 633 35.20 -3.80 -21.67
N GLU A 634 35.74 -3.87 -22.86
CA GLU A 634 35.57 -2.84 -23.89
C GLU A 634 34.09 -2.63 -24.26
N GLU A 635 33.32 -3.72 -24.41
CA GLU A 635 31.91 -3.66 -24.72
C GLU A 635 31.10 -3.09 -23.54
N GLY A 636 31.42 -3.48 -22.31
CA GLY A 636 30.83 -2.94 -21.11
C GLY A 636 31.07 -1.42 -20.98
N ARG A 637 32.31 -0.96 -21.21
CA ARG A 637 32.62 0.46 -21.21
C ARG A 637 31.84 1.24 -22.27
N ARG A 638 31.71 0.65 -23.47
CA ARG A 638 30.87 1.25 -24.52
C ARG A 638 29.42 1.45 -24.08
N LYS A 639 28.81 0.40 -23.48
CA LYS A 639 27.46 0.48 -22.94
C LYS A 639 27.34 1.51 -21.81
N ILE A 640 28.35 1.63 -20.94
CA ILE A 640 28.38 2.64 -19.89
C ILE A 640 28.42 4.06 -20.50
N PHE A 641 29.23 4.27 -21.54
CA PHE A 641 29.20 5.54 -22.28
C PHE A 641 27.83 5.84 -22.88
N GLU A 642 27.15 4.86 -23.48
CA GLU A 642 25.80 5.02 -24.03
C GLU A 642 24.81 5.48 -22.94
N VAL A 643 24.85 4.89 -21.75
CA VAL A 643 23.99 5.28 -20.63
C VAL A 643 24.28 6.73 -20.21
N HIS A 644 25.54 7.07 -19.94
CA HIS A 644 25.90 8.42 -19.45
C HIS A 644 25.85 9.52 -20.50
N THR A 645 25.70 9.19 -21.78
CA THR A 645 25.56 10.17 -22.88
C THR A 645 24.16 10.20 -23.48
N ARG A 646 23.24 9.31 -23.08
CA ARG A 646 21.85 9.20 -23.62
C ARG A 646 21.14 10.55 -23.71
N ASN A 647 21.25 11.38 -22.69
CA ASN A 647 20.56 12.67 -22.58
C ASN A 647 21.49 13.88 -22.86
N LYS A 648 22.70 13.64 -23.38
CA LYS A 648 23.67 14.72 -23.68
C LYS A 648 23.66 15.07 -25.16
N PRO A 649 23.73 16.36 -25.51
CA PRO A 649 23.76 16.81 -26.89
C PRO A 649 25.16 16.57 -27.49
N LEU A 650 25.41 15.37 -28.02
CA LEU A 650 26.68 15.04 -28.66
C LEU A 650 26.79 15.68 -30.05
N ALA A 651 28.00 16.12 -30.41
CA ALA A 651 28.32 16.57 -31.75
C ALA A 651 28.49 15.38 -32.72
N GLU A 652 28.26 15.62 -34.01
CA GLU A 652 28.61 14.63 -35.04
C GLU A 652 30.12 14.35 -34.98
N GLY A 653 30.50 13.07 -34.86
CA GLY A 653 31.90 12.65 -34.81
C GLY A 653 32.38 12.17 -33.42
N VAL A 654 31.56 12.21 -32.38
CA VAL A 654 31.85 11.52 -31.12
C VAL A 654 31.69 10.00 -31.33
N ASP A 655 32.81 9.27 -31.26
CA ASP A 655 32.89 7.83 -31.43
C ASP A 655 33.01 7.14 -30.06
N LEU A 656 31.93 6.52 -29.60
CA LEU A 656 31.91 5.83 -28.30
C LEU A 656 32.78 4.55 -28.30
N ASP A 657 32.97 3.90 -29.46
CA ASP A 657 33.84 2.74 -29.56
C ASP A 657 35.32 3.17 -29.41
N TYR A 658 35.68 4.34 -29.97
CA TYR A 658 37.00 4.93 -29.76
C TYR A 658 37.23 5.25 -28.27
N LEU A 659 36.27 5.89 -27.62
CA LEU A 659 36.35 6.22 -26.18
C LEU A 659 36.48 4.94 -25.33
N ALA A 660 35.72 3.90 -25.64
CA ALA A 660 35.79 2.60 -24.94
C ALA A 660 37.17 1.95 -25.06
N ARG A 661 37.81 2.03 -26.22
CA ARG A 661 39.20 1.53 -26.40
C ARG A 661 40.23 2.35 -25.62
N LYS A 662 40.02 3.65 -25.53
CA LYS A 662 40.96 4.57 -24.83
C LYS A 662 40.89 4.49 -23.30
N THR A 663 39.77 4.03 -22.77
CA THR A 663 39.49 4.01 -21.34
C THR A 663 39.73 2.62 -20.72
N GLU A 664 40.77 1.91 -21.15
CA GLU A 664 41.15 0.64 -20.51
C GLU A 664 41.48 0.85 -19.03
N GLY A 665 40.89 -0.01 -18.14
CA GLY A 665 41.04 0.10 -16.69
C GLY A 665 40.07 1.06 -16.00
N TYR A 666 39.25 1.80 -16.76
CA TYR A 666 38.22 2.67 -16.18
C TYR A 666 37.03 1.84 -15.69
N VAL A 667 36.52 2.21 -14.54
CA VAL A 667 35.26 1.69 -13.99
C VAL A 667 34.07 2.60 -14.34
N GLY A 668 32.86 2.19 -13.98
CA GLY A 668 31.65 2.98 -14.25
C GLY A 668 31.73 4.42 -13.75
N ALA A 669 32.19 4.60 -12.52
CA ALA A 669 32.36 5.92 -11.92
C ALA A 669 33.38 6.83 -12.65
N ASP A 670 34.45 6.25 -13.20
CA ASP A 670 35.44 7.00 -13.98
C ASP A 670 34.85 7.48 -15.30
N ILE A 671 34.06 6.62 -15.98
CA ILE A 671 33.38 6.97 -17.24
C ILE A 671 32.32 8.03 -17.00
N GLU A 672 31.57 7.94 -15.92
CA GLU A 672 30.62 8.98 -15.50
C GLU A 672 31.33 10.32 -15.28
N ALA A 673 32.44 10.30 -14.53
CA ALA A 673 33.27 11.50 -14.30
C ALA A 673 33.78 12.08 -15.60
N LEU A 674 34.27 11.26 -16.52
CA LEU A 674 34.72 11.65 -17.84
C LEU A 674 33.62 12.34 -18.66
N CYS A 675 32.43 11.73 -18.71
CA CYS A 675 31.28 12.29 -19.41
C CYS A 675 30.80 13.61 -18.79
N ARG A 676 30.89 13.72 -17.46
CA ARG A 676 30.55 14.94 -16.72
C ARG A 676 31.57 16.07 -17.03
N GLU A 677 32.85 15.76 -16.99
CA GLU A 677 33.91 16.76 -17.28
C GLU A 677 33.87 17.24 -18.73
N ALA A 678 33.69 16.34 -19.70
CA ALA A 678 33.48 16.71 -21.10
C ALA A 678 32.28 17.66 -21.30
N SER A 679 31.17 17.38 -20.60
CA SER A 679 29.98 18.24 -20.62
C SER A 679 30.23 19.60 -19.96
N MET A 680 30.97 19.61 -18.85
CA MET A 680 31.35 20.85 -18.17
C MET A 680 32.26 21.74 -19.03
N MET A 681 33.20 21.14 -19.77
CA MET A 681 34.04 21.87 -20.73
C MET A 681 33.22 22.51 -21.86
N ALA A 682 32.28 21.73 -22.42
CA ALA A 682 31.36 22.26 -23.43
C ALA A 682 30.51 23.43 -22.89
N SER A 683 30.02 23.30 -21.65
CA SER A 683 29.26 24.37 -21.00
C SER A 683 30.10 25.61 -20.72
N ARG A 684 31.35 25.47 -20.27
CA ARG A 684 32.29 26.60 -20.06
C ARG A 684 32.60 27.33 -21.36
N GLU A 685 32.84 26.59 -22.45
CA GLU A 685 33.10 27.16 -23.76
C GLU A 685 31.89 27.96 -24.26
N PHE A 686 30.69 27.40 -24.13
CA PHE A 686 29.44 28.08 -24.50
C PHE A 686 29.21 29.36 -23.68
N ILE A 687 29.28 29.29 -22.35
CA ILE A 687 29.09 30.46 -21.46
C ILE A 687 30.07 31.58 -21.78
N ASN A 688 31.31 31.25 -22.13
CA ASN A 688 32.32 32.24 -22.51
C ASN A 688 32.09 32.83 -23.92
N SER A 689 31.27 32.22 -24.76
CA SER A 689 31.01 32.61 -26.14
C SER A 689 29.75 33.46 -26.33
N VAL A 690 28.84 33.49 -25.34
CA VAL A 690 27.53 34.18 -25.41
C VAL A 690 27.38 35.22 -24.30
N THR A 691 26.59 36.28 -24.57
CA THR A 691 26.22 37.25 -23.54
C THR A 691 25.05 36.69 -22.70
N PRO A 692 24.88 37.11 -21.41
CA PRO A 692 23.80 36.61 -20.55
C PRO A 692 22.39 36.76 -21.13
N GLU A 693 22.18 37.73 -22.01
CA GLU A 693 20.89 38.01 -22.66
C GLU A 693 20.59 37.06 -23.85
N GLU A 694 21.64 36.41 -24.41
CA GLU A 694 21.53 35.51 -25.55
C GLU A 694 21.52 34.02 -25.16
N VAL A 695 21.68 33.72 -23.86
CA VAL A 695 21.77 32.33 -23.36
C VAL A 695 20.51 31.53 -23.68
N ASP A 696 19.31 32.07 -23.41
CA ASP A 696 18.06 31.36 -23.59
C ASP A 696 17.78 31.00 -25.06
N ASP A 697 18.15 31.89 -25.99
CA ASP A 697 17.95 31.65 -27.42
C ASP A 697 19.00 30.72 -28.04
N SER A 698 20.16 30.58 -27.39
CA SER A 698 21.34 29.88 -27.96
C SER A 698 21.65 28.56 -27.28
N VAL A 699 21.04 28.24 -26.11
CA VAL A 699 21.34 27.05 -25.31
C VAL A 699 21.13 25.75 -26.10
N GLY A 700 20.18 25.72 -27.04
CA GLY A 700 19.92 24.57 -27.92
C GLY A 700 21.10 24.23 -28.88
N ASN A 701 22.11 25.12 -29.00
CA ASN A 701 23.28 24.91 -29.86
C ASN A 701 24.47 24.28 -29.13
N VAL A 702 24.42 24.12 -27.81
CA VAL A 702 25.48 23.45 -27.03
C VAL A 702 25.65 22.01 -27.50
N ARG A 703 26.89 21.62 -27.80
CA ARG A 703 27.25 20.26 -28.20
C ARG A 703 28.55 19.84 -27.51
N VAL A 704 28.55 18.59 -27.04
CA VAL A 704 29.77 17.96 -26.52
C VAL A 704 30.56 17.37 -27.70
N THR A 705 31.76 17.88 -27.93
CA THR A 705 32.58 17.51 -29.08
C THR A 705 33.63 16.44 -28.72
N PRO A 706 34.23 15.75 -29.72
CA PRO A 706 35.37 14.86 -29.48
C PRO A 706 36.55 15.54 -28.75
N GLU A 707 36.80 16.81 -29.00
CA GLU A 707 37.87 17.57 -28.34
C GLU A 707 37.63 17.73 -26.83
N HIS A 708 36.37 17.86 -26.41
CA HIS A 708 36.01 17.91 -24.99
C HIS A 708 36.33 16.59 -24.31
N PHE A 709 36.04 15.46 -24.96
CA PHE A 709 36.37 14.13 -24.44
C PHE A 709 37.87 13.89 -24.36
N GLU A 710 38.66 14.32 -25.38
CA GLU A 710 40.13 14.20 -25.37
C GLU A 710 40.74 14.99 -24.21
N LYS A 711 40.26 16.21 -23.95
CA LYS A 711 40.71 17.02 -22.80
C LYS A 711 40.32 16.38 -21.48
N ALA A 712 39.09 15.86 -21.40
CA ALA A 712 38.61 15.18 -20.19
C ALA A 712 39.42 13.91 -19.89
N LEU A 713 39.88 13.17 -20.91
CA LEU A 713 40.78 12.03 -20.77
C LEU A 713 42.18 12.40 -20.18
N GLU A 714 42.63 13.65 -20.33
CA GLU A 714 43.83 14.12 -19.67
C GLU A 714 43.65 14.40 -18.17
N GLU A 715 42.42 14.73 -17.75
CA GLU A 715 42.09 15.09 -16.36
C GLU A 715 41.61 13.87 -15.51
N VAL A 716 40.93 12.93 -16.13
CA VAL A 716 40.35 11.75 -15.43
C VAL A 716 41.27 10.54 -15.66
N SER A 717 41.81 10.01 -14.58
CA SER A 717 42.67 8.80 -14.60
C SER A 717 41.87 7.56 -14.19
N PRO A 718 42.25 6.34 -14.64
CA PRO A 718 41.61 5.10 -14.21
C PRO A 718 41.77 4.86 -12.71
N SER A 719 40.70 4.41 -12.05
CA SER A 719 40.69 4.12 -10.61
C SER A 719 41.23 2.72 -10.27
N VAL A 720 41.39 1.84 -11.26
CA VAL A 720 41.80 0.44 -11.05
C VAL A 720 43.08 0.13 -11.82
N ASP A 721 44.16 -0.15 -11.10
CA ASP A 721 45.41 -0.61 -11.63
C ASP A 721 45.43 -2.12 -11.94
N ALA A 722 46.40 -2.58 -12.74
CA ALA A 722 46.56 -3.98 -13.12
C ALA A 722 46.71 -4.93 -11.88
N ASP A 723 47.45 -4.49 -10.85
CA ASP A 723 47.67 -5.24 -9.63
C ASP A 723 46.40 -5.48 -8.83
N VAL A 724 45.47 -4.48 -8.87
CA VAL A 724 44.15 -4.58 -8.22
C VAL A 724 43.28 -5.59 -8.97
N ARG A 725 43.31 -5.60 -10.30
CA ARG A 725 42.58 -6.56 -11.13
C ARG A 725 43.02 -8.00 -10.84
N GLU A 726 44.33 -8.28 -10.85
CA GLU A 726 44.89 -9.60 -10.55
C GLU A 726 44.49 -10.11 -9.16
N ARG A 727 44.45 -9.20 -8.17
CA ARG A 727 43.99 -9.53 -6.82
C ARG A 727 42.55 -10.00 -6.76
N TYR A 728 41.65 -9.34 -7.48
CA TYR A 728 40.23 -9.75 -7.50
C TYR A 728 40.01 -11.05 -8.28
N GLU A 729 40.77 -11.31 -9.34
CA GLU A 729 40.75 -12.59 -10.07
C GLU A 729 41.23 -13.75 -9.16
N GLU A 730 42.23 -13.51 -8.31
CA GLU A 730 42.65 -14.50 -7.30
C GLU A 730 41.56 -14.77 -6.25
N ILE A 731 40.83 -13.71 -5.81
CA ILE A 731 39.74 -13.84 -4.86
C ILE A 731 38.58 -14.62 -5.48
N GLU A 732 38.20 -14.30 -6.71
CA GLU A 732 37.17 -15.01 -7.47
C GLU A 732 37.51 -16.52 -7.55
N SER A 733 38.72 -16.86 -7.92
CA SER A 733 39.16 -18.25 -7.99
C SER A 733 39.11 -19.01 -6.63
N LYS A 734 39.13 -18.29 -5.50
CA LYS A 734 38.95 -18.86 -4.17
C LYS A 734 37.48 -19.09 -3.81
N PHE A 735 36.61 -18.18 -4.21
CA PHE A 735 35.15 -18.31 -3.99
C PHE A 735 34.56 -19.39 -4.90
N ASP A 736 34.96 -19.47 -6.18
CA ASP A 736 34.50 -20.52 -7.11
C ASP A 736 34.86 -21.92 -6.67
N LYS A 737 35.99 -22.08 -5.96
CA LYS A 737 36.38 -23.36 -5.37
C LYS A 737 35.64 -23.74 -4.10
N ALA A 738 35.01 -22.76 -3.46
CA ALA A 738 34.19 -22.95 -2.26
C ALA A 738 32.71 -23.22 -2.61
N ASP A 739 32.27 -22.87 -3.80
CA ASP A 739 30.91 -23.07 -4.31
C ASP A 739 30.92 -24.31 -5.25
N PRO A 740 30.33 -25.46 -4.90
CA PRO A 740 30.25 -26.61 -5.77
C PRO A 740 29.17 -26.36 -6.83
N SER A 741 29.53 -25.70 -7.92
CA SER A 741 28.68 -25.56 -9.10
C SER A 741 28.35 -26.93 -9.69
N PRO A 742 27.10 -27.27 -10.05
CA PRO A 742 26.76 -28.53 -10.69
C PRO A 742 27.05 -28.46 -12.20
N ALA A 743 28.31 -28.51 -12.59
CA ALA A 743 28.68 -28.70 -13.98
C ALA A 743 30.07 -29.30 -14.08
N ASP A 744 30.20 -30.61 -13.90
CA ASP A 744 31.04 -31.51 -14.71
C ASP A 744 30.92 -32.97 -14.21
N ASP A 745 29.76 -33.57 -14.42
CA ASP A 745 29.57 -35.02 -14.30
C ASP A 745 29.80 -35.69 -15.66
N THR A 746 31.03 -35.60 -16.18
CA THR A 746 31.50 -36.42 -17.29
C THR A 746 32.87 -37.03 -16.94
N GLN A 747 32.93 -37.83 -15.89
CA GLN A 747 33.89 -38.93 -15.76
C GLN A 747 33.54 -39.86 -14.58
N VAL A 748 32.47 -40.63 -14.72
CA VAL A 748 32.34 -41.87 -13.97
C VAL A 748 32.93 -43.01 -14.82
N GLY A 749 34.13 -43.34 -14.51
CA GLY A 749 34.85 -44.48 -15.00
C GLY A 749 35.42 -45.30 -13.85
N ARG A 750 34.63 -46.31 -13.41
CA ARG A 750 35.05 -47.58 -12.85
C ARG A 750 36.18 -47.60 -11.80
N THR A 751 35.91 -48.03 -10.58
CA THR A 751 36.39 -49.33 -10.12
C THR A 751 35.68 -49.74 -8.82
N PHE A 752 34.94 -50.82 -8.92
CA PHE A 752 34.64 -51.72 -7.78
C PHE A 752 35.88 -52.47 -7.39
N GLN A 753 36.22 -52.43 -6.12
CA GLN A 753 36.61 -53.63 -5.33
C GLN A 753 36.35 -53.36 -3.86
#